data_945348551be97db9edb6c30e74bd497b
#
_entry.id   945348551be97db9edb6c30e74bd497b
#
_cell.length_a   1.000
_cell.length_b   1.000
_cell.length_c   1.000
_cell.angle_alpha   90.00
_cell.angle_beta   90.00
_cell.angle_gamma   90.00
#
_symmetry.space_group_name_H-M   'P 1'
#
loop_
_entity.id
_entity.type
_entity.pdbx_description
1 polymer ?
#
loop_
_entity_poly.entity_id
_entity_poly.type
_entity_poly.pdbx_seq_one_letter_code
_entity_poly.pdbx_strand_id
1 'polypeptide(L)'
;MICQATWRRDRRRARGFLTVLGVCGALLLGGCGGSGGSSSNSGMSQSAAGQNGTAMVTLTDNPGDFLSYVVNVDSLQLTRADGTVVETVPVTTQVDFAELVNLSEIISTPQVPAGNYVTVTLTLDYTAANIVVDNGTMSGLPVTKILNASGAPLSSPVKMTLELPANQPLVVTPGTVANLALDFNLAASNALVTYPAPLNPVVDTSPATPPAVYIGSITSSSAIAVEVSPALAASLTPDTSKQIRVRGPLAGVDTTTNSYTIDVRPFYNGSGSQGTFTVDTSPSTTFAINGTSYSTQAGGIAALNALVNTTPPTLTLAYGTFDVSTGTFTANQVFAGSSVPGGNLDSVEGTVIARTNTASGATLTVTRGRLCHHDQGGFDHAFRHTITVLVGPGTTVTEDGQTGSFTIADISVGQHLQVFGKYSGSSDDDSQGSGSWGSASWGWGNEPGMGTLDATVTGGYARLTVTPALGMYGSTAANGSAGSVVTMSLQTLDNLPAMAFTFAGTGVSSGQDATVSTYTVGVPSALSIPSLGMGAPIAFRGFVSPFGTADGTSTPIVPDFAALTLINYSGTNAQLLLGWMPPGVPDPFSGLSSSSTTLVMTQSTLASAVWYRLRLGPESIPASTLTSGLTLAADTSATMTQFAIVHLSSQMIDTYSSFGALLTALYADLNPSMGTAPTVLGLFATGPYDSSGSELSVDRALFALSD
;
A
#
# COMPACT_ATOMS: atom_id res chain seq x y z
N MET A 1 16.23 49.10 6.35
CA MET A 1 16.50 49.93 5.16
C MET A 1 16.40 48.97 3.97
N ILE A 2 15.36 49.15 3.23
CA ILE A 2 14.84 48.26 2.21
C ILE A 2 15.57 48.49 0.90
N CYS A 3 15.99 47.44 0.19
CA CYS A 3 16.30 47.51 -1.23
C CYS A 3 15.48 46.46 -1.96
N GLN A 4 14.40 46.93 -2.60
CA GLN A 4 13.63 46.22 -3.58
C GLN A 4 14.34 46.29 -4.92
N ALA A 5 14.61 45.17 -5.54
CA ALA A 5 14.98 45.07 -6.96
C ALA A 5 13.79 44.53 -7.76
N THR A 6 13.18 45.42 -8.51
CA THR A 6 12.12 45.14 -9.47
C THR A 6 12.73 44.67 -10.77
N TRP A 7 12.42 43.46 -11.20
CA TRP A 7 12.68 43.01 -12.56
C TRP A 7 11.45 43.19 -13.44
N ARG A 8 11.58 44.10 -14.43
CA ARG A 8 10.58 44.34 -15.48
C ARG A 8 10.66 43.24 -16.54
N ARG A 9 9.52 42.69 -16.85
CA ARG A 9 9.29 41.85 -18.03
C ARG A 9 9.29 42.74 -19.27
N ASP A 10 10.20 42.45 -20.16
CA ASP A 10 10.17 43.01 -21.52
C ASP A 10 9.54 41.97 -22.47
N ARG A 11 8.37 42.34 -23.01
CA ARG A 11 7.68 41.58 -24.05
C ARG A 11 8.14 42.14 -25.40
N ARG A 12 8.81 41.34 -26.20
CA ARG A 12 8.87 41.60 -27.63
C ARG A 12 8.29 40.47 -28.43
N ARG A 13 7.28 40.85 -29.19
CA ARG A 13 6.59 40.09 -30.23
C ARG A 13 7.53 39.80 -31.39
N ALA A 14 7.45 38.61 -31.94
CA ALA A 14 7.74 38.36 -33.34
C ALA A 14 6.63 37.49 -33.93
N ARG A 15 5.91 38.12 -34.84
CA ARG A 15 4.95 37.50 -35.76
C ARG A 15 5.73 36.86 -36.91
N GLY A 16 5.41 35.67 -37.30
CA GLY A 16 5.80 35.05 -38.55
C GLY A 16 4.67 34.21 -39.11
N PHE A 17 3.99 34.77 -40.07
CA PHE A 17 3.00 34.14 -40.95
C PHE A 17 3.72 33.10 -41.86
N LEU A 18 3.17 31.92 -42.02
CA LEU A 18 3.16 31.26 -43.34
C LEU A 18 1.94 30.31 -43.43
N THR A 19 1.06 30.74 -44.30
CA THR A 19 -0.09 30.03 -44.86
C THR A 19 0.42 29.20 -46.04
N VAL A 20 0.07 27.92 -46.13
CA VAL A 20 0.02 27.20 -47.41
C VAL A 20 -1.26 26.37 -47.47
N LEU A 21 -2.09 26.78 -48.42
CA LEU A 21 -3.24 26.07 -48.96
C LEU A 21 -2.81 24.89 -49.86
N GLY A 22 -3.69 23.93 -49.97
CA GLY A 22 -3.71 22.99 -51.13
C GLY A 22 -4.43 21.69 -50.72
N VAL A 23 -5.56 21.56 -51.05
CA VAL A 23 -6.48 21.34 -52.17
C VAL A 23 -7.06 19.92 -52.16
N CYS A 24 -8.37 19.90 -52.19
CA CYS A 24 -9.37 18.85 -52.39
C CYS A 24 -9.02 17.73 -53.40
N GLY A 25 -9.60 16.57 -53.10
CA GLY A 25 -9.80 15.51 -54.07
C GLY A 25 -10.88 14.53 -53.60
N ALA A 26 -12.13 14.94 -53.80
CA ALA A 26 -13.26 14.01 -53.70
C ALA A 26 -13.43 13.32 -55.06
N LEU A 27 -13.68 12.04 -55.04
CA LEU A 27 -14.31 11.34 -56.14
C LEU A 27 -15.25 10.27 -55.61
N LEU A 28 -16.48 10.50 -55.98
CA LEU A 28 -17.69 9.72 -55.76
C LEU A 28 -17.93 8.68 -56.85
N LEU A 29 -18.74 7.69 -56.53
CA LEU A 29 -19.64 6.90 -57.36
C LEU A 29 -18.96 5.74 -58.12
N GLY A 30 -19.49 4.59 -58.19
CA GLY A 30 -20.85 4.05 -58.10
C GLY A 30 -20.82 2.68 -58.77
N GLY A 31 -21.80 1.90 -58.57
CA GLY A 31 -22.08 0.80 -59.48
C GLY A 31 -22.65 -0.45 -58.85
N CYS A 32 -23.93 -0.52 -58.82
CA CYS A 32 -24.75 -1.71 -58.66
C CYS A 32 -24.57 -2.73 -59.76
N GLY A 33 -24.75 -4.02 -59.46
CA GLY A 33 -25.49 -4.93 -60.37
C GLY A 33 -24.82 -6.22 -60.76
N GLY A 34 -25.48 -7.35 -60.47
CA GLY A 34 -25.54 -8.46 -61.38
C GLY A 34 -25.03 -9.82 -60.92
N SER A 35 -25.93 -10.57 -60.43
CA SER A 35 -26.18 -12.04 -60.52
C SER A 35 -25.21 -12.95 -61.27
N GLY A 36 -24.91 -14.09 -60.67
CA GLY A 36 -24.94 -15.41 -61.29
C GLY A 36 -23.63 -16.06 -61.60
N GLY A 37 -23.40 -17.25 -61.07
CA GLY A 37 -22.47 -18.21 -61.65
C GLY A 37 -21.65 -19.05 -60.68
N SER A 38 -21.99 -20.27 -60.64
CA SER A 38 -21.47 -21.42 -59.87
C SER A 38 -19.96 -21.65 -59.93
N SER A 39 -19.46 -22.23 -58.84
CA SER A 39 -18.43 -23.25 -58.68
C SER A 39 -16.99 -22.94 -59.12
N SER A 40 -16.15 -22.86 -58.13
CA SER A 40 -15.02 -23.81 -58.02
C SER A 40 -14.35 -23.70 -56.68
N ASN A 41 -14.19 -24.78 -56.04
CA ASN A 41 -13.52 -25.08 -54.79
C ASN A 41 -12.03 -24.69 -54.96
N SER A 42 -11.60 -23.70 -54.24
CA SER A 42 -10.20 -23.49 -53.85
C SER A 42 -10.20 -23.12 -52.39
N GLY A 43 -9.71 -24.08 -51.61
CA GLY A 43 -9.57 -23.92 -50.16
C GLY A 43 -8.72 -22.70 -49.80
N MET A 44 -9.37 -21.57 -49.62
CA MET A 44 -8.85 -20.53 -48.77
C MET A 44 -9.16 -20.95 -47.35
N SER A 45 -8.10 -21.27 -46.62
CA SER A 45 -8.16 -21.30 -45.17
C SER A 45 -8.88 -20.03 -44.72
N GLN A 46 -10.15 -20.15 -44.33
CA GLN A 46 -10.78 -19.15 -43.50
C GLN A 46 -9.88 -19.03 -42.28
N SER A 47 -9.15 -17.96 -42.20
CA SER A 47 -8.62 -17.49 -40.91
C SER A 47 -9.80 -17.54 -39.97
N ALA A 48 -9.78 -18.46 -39.01
CA ALA A 48 -10.76 -18.53 -37.94
C ALA A 48 -10.87 -17.14 -37.38
N ALA A 49 -12.00 -16.47 -37.63
CA ALA A 49 -12.34 -15.20 -36.98
C ALA A 49 -12.15 -15.45 -35.49
N GLY A 50 -11.23 -14.75 -34.86
CA GLY A 50 -10.64 -15.07 -33.59
C GLY A 50 -11.71 -15.31 -32.53
N GLN A 51 -11.74 -16.53 -31.99
CA GLN A 51 -12.48 -16.79 -30.78
C GLN A 51 -11.81 -15.97 -29.66
N ASN A 52 -12.61 -15.28 -28.85
CA ASN A 52 -12.10 -14.52 -27.71
C ASN A 52 -11.89 -15.44 -26.51
N GLY A 53 -10.92 -15.10 -25.68
CA GLY A 53 -10.77 -15.62 -24.33
C GLY A 53 -10.84 -14.46 -23.33
N THR A 54 -10.86 -14.78 -22.05
CA THR A 54 -10.89 -13.75 -20.99
C THR A 54 -9.48 -13.46 -20.51
N ALA A 55 -9.09 -12.19 -20.45
CA ALA A 55 -7.89 -11.75 -19.75
C ALA A 55 -8.32 -11.18 -18.39
N MET A 56 -8.04 -11.88 -17.30
CA MET A 56 -8.23 -11.37 -15.95
C MET A 56 -6.99 -10.58 -15.54
N VAL A 57 -7.17 -9.30 -15.29
CA VAL A 57 -6.08 -8.43 -14.82
C VAL A 57 -6.29 -8.11 -13.36
N THR A 58 -5.31 -8.43 -12.54
CA THR A 58 -5.26 -8.09 -11.12
C THR A 58 -4.19 -7.04 -10.86
N LEU A 59 -4.48 -6.13 -9.95
CA LEU A 59 -3.52 -5.18 -9.40
C LEU A 59 -3.21 -5.54 -7.96
N THR A 60 -1.95 -5.47 -7.62
CA THR A 60 -1.42 -5.57 -6.26
C THR A 60 -0.31 -4.54 -6.08
N ASP A 61 0.12 -4.32 -4.85
CA ASP A 61 1.21 -3.42 -4.52
C ASP A 61 2.14 -4.03 -3.47
N ASN A 62 3.38 -3.57 -3.44
CA ASN A 62 4.32 -3.83 -2.36
C ASN A 62 4.27 -2.69 -1.34
N PRO A 63 4.48 -2.98 -0.04
CA PRO A 63 4.48 -1.96 0.99
C PRO A 63 5.37 -0.77 0.63
N GLY A 64 4.81 0.42 0.72
CA GLY A 64 5.47 1.69 0.48
C GLY A 64 5.32 2.62 1.68
N ASP A 65 5.74 3.86 1.49
CA ASP A 65 5.72 4.89 2.52
C ASP A 65 4.40 5.67 2.54
N PHE A 66 3.33 5.04 2.06
CA PHE A 66 2.07 5.72 1.79
C PHE A 66 0.94 5.12 2.63
N LEU A 67 0.18 6.00 3.27
CA LEU A 67 -1.08 5.66 3.94
C LEU A 67 -2.25 5.68 2.96
N SER A 68 -2.15 6.48 1.91
CA SER A 68 -3.07 6.51 0.78
C SER A 68 -2.30 6.93 -0.47
N TYR A 69 -2.59 6.30 -1.60
CA TYR A 69 -2.01 6.62 -2.90
C TYR A 69 -3.06 6.51 -4.00
N VAL A 70 -3.94 7.51 -4.02
CA VAL A 70 -5.09 7.55 -4.93
C VAL A 70 -4.71 8.22 -6.23
N VAL A 71 -4.81 7.50 -7.35
CA VAL A 71 -4.59 8.00 -8.70
C VAL A 71 -5.59 7.40 -9.68
N ASN A 72 -5.79 8.05 -10.83
CA ASN A 72 -6.63 7.51 -11.89
C ASN A 72 -5.84 6.54 -12.77
N VAL A 73 -6.39 5.36 -13.01
CA VAL A 73 -5.99 4.44 -14.07
C VAL A 73 -6.83 4.80 -15.30
N ASP A 74 -6.21 5.45 -16.27
CA ASP A 74 -6.89 5.90 -17.49
C ASP A 74 -7.00 4.80 -18.53
N SER A 75 -6.01 3.91 -18.58
CA SER A 75 -5.92 2.90 -19.63
C SER A 75 -4.99 1.77 -19.19
N LEU A 76 -5.35 0.55 -19.54
CA LEU A 76 -4.47 -0.61 -19.48
C LEU A 76 -4.57 -1.39 -20.79
N GLN A 77 -3.51 -1.38 -21.55
CA GLN A 77 -3.45 -1.98 -22.89
C GLN A 77 -2.60 -3.23 -22.90
N LEU A 78 -3.09 -4.25 -23.57
CA LEU A 78 -2.34 -5.46 -23.90
C LEU A 78 -1.98 -5.45 -25.39
N THR A 79 -0.69 -5.66 -25.72
CA THR A 79 -0.22 -5.73 -27.10
C THR A 79 0.14 -7.17 -27.43
N ARG A 80 -0.47 -7.70 -28.50
CA ARG A 80 -0.16 -9.03 -29.04
C ARG A 80 1.18 -9.03 -29.77
N ALA A 81 1.73 -10.23 -29.96
CA ALA A 81 2.97 -10.44 -30.72
C ALA A 81 2.87 -9.97 -32.19
N ASP A 82 1.66 -9.83 -32.74
CA ASP A 82 1.42 -9.31 -34.08
C ASP A 82 1.24 -7.79 -34.13
N GLY A 83 1.40 -7.11 -32.97
CA GLY A 83 1.24 -5.66 -32.82
C GLY A 83 -0.20 -5.19 -32.57
N THR A 84 -1.18 -6.09 -32.51
CA THR A 84 -2.56 -5.73 -32.16
C THR A 84 -2.65 -5.25 -30.71
N VAL A 85 -3.20 -4.07 -30.49
CA VAL A 85 -3.40 -3.46 -29.17
C VAL A 85 -4.87 -3.65 -28.74
N VAL A 86 -5.07 -4.08 -27.52
CA VAL A 86 -6.41 -4.24 -26.92
C VAL A 86 -6.48 -3.45 -25.62
N GLU A 87 -7.49 -2.60 -25.50
CA GLU A 87 -7.80 -1.88 -24.24
C GLU A 87 -8.51 -2.82 -23.28
N THR A 88 -8.04 -2.89 -22.04
CA THR A 88 -8.61 -3.76 -21.00
C THR A 88 -9.29 -2.98 -19.87
N VAL A 89 -9.04 -1.68 -19.76
CA VAL A 89 -9.68 -0.76 -18.80
C VAL A 89 -10.34 0.37 -19.60
N PRO A 90 -11.51 0.11 -20.22
CA PRO A 90 -12.14 1.07 -21.13
C PRO A 90 -12.74 2.30 -20.42
N VAL A 91 -12.80 2.29 -19.09
CA VAL A 91 -13.33 3.38 -18.26
C VAL A 91 -12.29 3.77 -17.23
N THR A 92 -11.91 5.05 -17.20
CA THR A 92 -11.02 5.59 -16.15
C THR A 92 -11.52 5.21 -14.77
N THR A 93 -10.64 4.62 -13.98
CA THR A 93 -10.95 4.09 -12.65
C THR A 93 -9.98 4.68 -11.64
N GLN A 94 -10.50 5.27 -10.58
CA GLN A 94 -9.68 5.74 -9.46
C GLN A 94 -9.27 4.57 -8.58
N VAL A 95 -7.98 4.45 -8.30
CA VAL A 95 -7.38 3.36 -7.51
C VAL A 95 -6.58 3.94 -6.36
N ASP A 96 -6.80 3.45 -5.15
CA ASP A 96 -5.89 3.64 -4.03
C ASP A 96 -4.91 2.45 -3.99
N PHE A 97 -3.70 2.66 -4.48
CA PHE A 97 -2.69 1.61 -4.53
C PHE A 97 -2.22 1.18 -3.13
N ALA A 98 -2.25 2.08 -2.15
CA ALA A 98 -1.90 1.71 -0.77
C ALA A 98 -2.87 0.69 -0.17
N GLU A 99 -4.11 0.59 -0.67
CA GLU A 99 -5.08 -0.44 -0.29
C GLU A 99 -4.69 -1.85 -0.78
N LEU A 100 -3.85 -1.93 -1.82
CA LEU A 100 -3.49 -3.18 -2.50
C LEU A 100 -2.26 -3.87 -1.91
N VAL A 101 -1.69 -3.35 -0.83
CA VAL A 101 -0.49 -3.91 -0.19
C VAL A 101 -0.75 -5.32 0.34
N ASN A 102 -1.93 -5.57 0.91
CA ASN A 102 -2.29 -6.84 1.52
C ASN A 102 -3.29 -7.68 0.71
N LEU A 103 -3.71 -7.19 -0.45
CA LEU A 103 -4.66 -7.89 -1.32
C LEU A 103 -4.36 -7.65 -2.80
N SER A 104 -4.99 -8.45 -3.68
CA SER A 104 -5.01 -8.24 -5.12
C SER A 104 -6.42 -7.91 -5.55
N GLU A 105 -6.62 -6.86 -6.34
CA GLU A 105 -7.93 -6.48 -6.89
C GLU A 105 -8.05 -6.92 -8.34
N ILE A 106 -9.15 -7.58 -8.72
CA ILE A 106 -9.49 -7.80 -10.14
C ILE A 106 -10.00 -6.47 -10.69
N ILE A 107 -9.20 -5.82 -11.53
CA ILE A 107 -9.54 -4.52 -12.11
C ILE A 107 -10.27 -4.62 -13.45
N SER A 108 -10.05 -5.70 -14.20
CA SER A 108 -10.75 -5.93 -15.45
C SER A 108 -10.75 -7.39 -15.88
N THR A 109 -11.76 -7.76 -16.65
CA THR A 109 -11.94 -9.12 -17.21
C THR A 109 -12.48 -9.05 -18.63
N PRO A 110 -11.80 -8.31 -19.54
CA PRO A 110 -12.29 -8.16 -20.91
C PRO A 110 -12.20 -9.45 -21.69
N GLN A 111 -13.10 -9.57 -22.68
CA GLN A 111 -13.00 -10.56 -23.74
C GLN A 111 -12.03 -10.05 -24.79
N VAL A 112 -10.88 -10.69 -24.91
CA VAL A 112 -9.82 -10.30 -25.84
C VAL A 112 -9.55 -11.38 -26.88
N PRO A 113 -9.09 -11.04 -28.09
CA PRO A 113 -8.74 -12.02 -29.12
C PRO A 113 -7.73 -13.03 -28.61
N ALA A 114 -7.95 -14.30 -28.91
CA ALA A 114 -6.99 -15.35 -28.55
C ALA A 114 -5.62 -15.10 -29.20
N GLY A 115 -4.57 -15.39 -28.45
CA GLY A 115 -3.19 -15.20 -28.91
C GLY A 115 -2.20 -14.91 -27.77
N ASN A 116 -0.96 -14.64 -28.18
CA ASN A 116 0.12 -14.33 -27.26
C ASN A 116 0.27 -12.83 -27.12
N TYR A 117 0.10 -12.32 -25.90
CA TYR A 117 0.33 -10.92 -25.56
C TYR A 117 1.72 -10.79 -24.95
N VAL A 118 2.47 -9.81 -25.43
CA VAL A 118 3.91 -9.66 -25.12
C VAL A 118 4.23 -8.33 -24.44
N THR A 119 3.29 -7.39 -24.44
CA THR A 119 3.51 -6.07 -23.82
C THR A 119 2.26 -5.64 -23.07
N VAL A 120 2.47 -5.03 -21.90
CA VAL A 120 1.45 -4.40 -21.08
C VAL A 120 1.79 -2.92 -20.97
N THR A 121 0.81 -2.04 -21.21
CA THR A 121 0.98 -0.59 -21.02
C THR A 121 -0.09 -0.07 -20.07
N LEU A 122 0.32 0.44 -18.92
CA LEU A 122 -0.53 1.08 -17.92
C LEU A 122 -0.36 2.60 -18.00
N THR A 123 -1.46 3.35 -18.03
CA THR A 123 -1.47 4.82 -18.03
C THR A 123 -2.14 5.34 -16.77
N LEU A 124 -1.40 6.14 -16.00
CA LEU A 124 -1.86 6.76 -14.76
C LEU A 124 -1.98 8.28 -14.91
N ASP A 125 -3.11 8.85 -14.50
CA ASP A 125 -3.30 10.29 -14.42
C ASP A 125 -3.29 10.77 -12.96
N TYR A 126 -2.35 11.67 -12.68
CA TYR A 126 -2.12 12.23 -11.37
C TYR A 126 -2.81 13.58 -11.13
N THR A 127 -3.62 14.08 -12.07
CA THR A 127 -4.23 15.42 -11.95
C THR A 127 -5.19 15.54 -10.78
N ALA A 128 -5.83 14.44 -10.40
CA ALA A 128 -6.73 14.34 -9.23
C ALA A 128 -6.16 13.41 -8.15
N ALA A 129 -4.84 13.24 -8.11
CA ALA A 129 -4.24 12.34 -7.15
C ALA A 129 -4.36 12.86 -5.71
N ASN A 130 -4.65 11.94 -4.79
CA ASN A 130 -4.61 12.19 -3.34
C ASN A 130 -3.62 11.22 -2.72
N ILE A 131 -2.47 11.73 -2.32
CA ILE A 131 -1.37 10.93 -1.80
C ILE A 131 -1.04 11.40 -0.39
N VAL A 132 -1.00 10.46 0.54
CA VAL A 132 -0.67 10.68 1.95
C VAL A 132 0.51 9.79 2.33
N VAL A 133 1.58 10.41 2.80
CA VAL A 133 2.81 9.72 3.18
C VAL A 133 2.75 9.27 4.63
N ASP A 134 3.24 8.07 4.91
CA ASP A 134 3.50 7.59 6.26
C ASP A 134 4.80 8.23 6.80
N ASN A 135 4.68 9.08 7.77
CA ASN A 135 5.83 9.74 8.41
C ASN A 135 6.30 9.05 9.70
N GLY A 136 5.83 7.83 9.96
CA GLY A 136 6.12 7.10 11.20
C GLY A 136 5.37 7.63 12.43
N THR A 137 4.51 8.64 12.27
CA THR A 137 3.56 9.09 13.30
C THR A 137 2.17 8.56 12.99
N MET A 138 1.23 8.70 13.90
CA MET A 138 -0.17 8.33 13.65
C MET A 138 -0.88 9.27 12.67
N SER A 139 -0.25 10.39 12.32
CA SER A 139 -0.76 11.35 11.33
C SER A 139 0.02 11.25 10.03
N GLY A 140 -0.65 10.98 8.94
CA GLY A 140 -0.04 11.04 7.62
C GLY A 140 0.27 12.48 7.18
N LEU A 141 1.01 12.61 6.09
CA LEU A 141 1.41 13.88 5.51
C LEU A 141 0.91 13.96 4.07
N PRO A 142 0.02 14.92 3.77
CA PRO A 142 -0.47 15.10 2.42
C PRO A 142 0.64 15.58 1.48
N VAL A 143 0.72 14.97 0.31
CA VAL A 143 1.60 15.40 -0.77
C VAL A 143 1.00 16.63 -1.45
N THR A 144 1.76 17.71 -1.52
CA THR A 144 1.31 18.99 -2.10
C THR A 144 1.75 19.19 -3.54
N LYS A 145 2.73 18.41 -4.02
CA LYS A 145 3.24 18.47 -5.40
C LYS A 145 3.63 17.09 -5.89
N ILE A 146 3.34 16.83 -7.14
CA ILE A 146 3.76 15.63 -7.84
C ILE A 146 4.72 16.06 -8.96
N LEU A 147 5.91 15.48 -8.95
CA LEU A 147 7.01 15.85 -9.81
C LEU A 147 7.35 14.65 -10.71
N ASN A 148 7.94 14.93 -11.87
CA ASN A 148 8.56 13.91 -12.69
C ASN A 148 10.02 13.67 -12.25
N ALA A 149 10.70 12.69 -12.83
CA ALA A 149 12.08 12.33 -12.52
C ALA A 149 13.12 13.45 -12.78
N SER A 150 12.73 14.59 -13.32
CA SER A 150 13.58 15.78 -13.46
C SER A 150 13.26 16.86 -12.42
N GLY A 151 12.40 16.57 -11.45
CA GLY A 151 11.95 17.53 -10.43
C GLY A 151 10.98 18.60 -10.93
N ALA A 152 10.51 18.51 -12.17
CA ALA A 152 9.50 19.41 -12.71
C ALA A 152 8.07 18.92 -12.35
N PRO A 153 7.10 19.83 -12.19
CA PRO A 153 5.71 19.42 -11.98
C PRO A 153 5.23 18.46 -13.07
N LEU A 154 4.60 17.37 -12.64
CA LEU A 154 4.02 16.38 -13.53
C LEU A 154 2.82 17.02 -14.26
N SER A 155 2.86 17.09 -15.58
CA SER A 155 1.88 17.81 -16.42
C SER A 155 1.12 16.93 -17.40
N SER A 156 1.41 15.65 -17.42
CA SER A 156 0.81 14.67 -18.35
C SER A 156 0.67 13.32 -17.68
N PRO A 157 -0.23 12.46 -18.16
CA PRO A 157 -0.31 11.09 -17.68
C PRO A 157 1.00 10.34 -17.79
N VAL A 158 1.27 9.48 -16.83
CA VAL A 158 2.46 8.62 -16.78
C VAL A 158 2.15 7.30 -17.46
N LYS A 159 2.92 6.96 -18.49
CA LYS A 159 2.81 5.67 -19.18
C LYS A 159 3.92 4.74 -18.74
N MET A 160 3.54 3.55 -18.32
CA MET A 160 4.43 2.45 -17.97
C MET A 160 4.25 1.34 -18.98
N THR A 161 5.32 0.94 -19.64
CA THR A 161 5.30 -0.20 -20.57
C THR A 161 6.18 -1.31 -20.03
N LEU A 162 5.61 -2.49 -19.93
CA LEU A 162 6.28 -3.69 -19.46
C LEU A 162 6.28 -4.74 -20.57
N GLU A 163 7.46 -5.18 -20.98
CA GLU A 163 7.64 -6.29 -21.89
C GLU A 163 7.58 -7.61 -21.12
N LEU A 164 6.64 -8.48 -21.47
CA LEU A 164 6.58 -9.83 -20.93
C LEU A 164 7.72 -10.66 -21.57
N PRO A 165 8.36 -11.55 -20.77
CA PRO A 165 9.43 -12.40 -21.31
C PRO A 165 8.96 -13.19 -22.53
N ALA A 166 9.75 -13.22 -23.58
CA ALA A 166 9.38 -13.89 -24.85
C ALA A 166 9.06 -15.40 -24.67
N ASN A 167 9.60 -16.02 -23.64
CA ASN A 167 9.32 -17.40 -23.25
C ASN A 167 8.13 -17.57 -22.31
N GLN A 168 7.55 -16.45 -21.84
CA GLN A 168 6.39 -16.42 -20.93
C GLN A 168 5.42 -15.30 -21.33
N PRO A 169 4.89 -15.29 -22.58
CA PRO A 169 3.84 -14.36 -22.96
C PRO A 169 2.54 -14.68 -22.20
N LEU A 170 1.66 -13.69 -22.05
CA LEU A 170 0.30 -13.97 -21.63
C LEU A 170 -0.43 -14.68 -22.77
N VAL A 171 -0.72 -15.98 -22.58
CA VAL A 171 -1.40 -16.79 -23.58
C VAL A 171 -2.89 -16.76 -23.30
N VAL A 172 -3.66 -16.12 -24.17
CA VAL A 172 -5.13 -16.14 -24.12
C VAL A 172 -5.66 -17.19 -25.08
N THR A 173 -6.42 -18.13 -24.54
CA THR A 173 -7.09 -19.19 -25.31
C THR A 173 -8.60 -19.06 -25.21
N PRO A 174 -9.36 -19.47 -26.26
CA PRO A 174 -10.80 -19.38 -26.24
C PRO A 174 -11.42 -20.18 -25.10
N GLY A 175 -12.38 -19.56 -24.39
CA GLY A 175 -13.14 -20.20 -23.33
C GLY A 175 -12.37 -20.44 -22.03
N THR A 176 -11.17 -19.88 -21.89
CA THR A 176 -10.39 -19.93 -20.65
C THR A 176 -10.11 -18.53 -20.12
N VAL A 177 -9.83 -18.44 -18.82
CA VAL A 177 -9.38 -17.21 -18.18
C VAL A 177 -7.86 -17.24 -18.07
N ALA A 178 -7.20 -16.27 -18.71
CA ALA A 178 -5.77 -16.04 -18.58
C ALA A 178 -5.53 -14.97 -17.50
N ASN A 179 -4.65 -15.23 -16.54
CA ASN A 179 -4.34 -14.30 -15.45
C ASN A 179 -3.12 -13.45 -15.79
N LEU A 180 -3.23 -12.16 -15.52
CA LEU A 180 -2.14 -11.21 -15.51
C LEU A 180 -2.17 -10.44 -14.18
N ALA A 181 -1.23 -10.73 -13.30
CA ALA A 181 -1.05 -9.99 -12.05
C ALA A 181 -0.02 -8.88 -12.26
N LEU A 182 -0.41 -7.65 -11.98
CA LEU A 182 0.45 -6.47 -12.03
C LEU A 182 0.76 -6.01 -10.63
N ASP A 183 2.03 -5.81 -10.33
CA ASP A 183 2.54 -5.26 -9.09
C ASP A 183 3.09 -3.85 -9.36
N PHE A 184 2.40 -2.83 -8.81
CA PHE A 184 2.84 -1.45 -8.85
C PHE A 184 3.64 -1.16 -7.59
N ASN A 185 4.96 -1.32 -7.66
CA ASN A 185 5.82 -1.14 -6.50
C ASN A 185 5.91 0.33 -6.09
N LEU A 186 5.09 0.75 -5.13
CA LEU A 186 5.03 2.13 -4.63
C LEU A 186 6.37 2.62 -4.10
N ALA A 187 7.10 1.78 -3.36
CA ALA A 187 8.40 2.17 -2.79
C ALA A 187 9.46 2.42 -3.87
N ALA A 188 9.46 1.62 -4.95
CA ALA A 188 10.39 1.78 -6.06
C ALA A 188 9.94 2.87 -7.06
N SER A 189 8.64 3.17 -7.08
CA SER A 189 8.04 4.12 -8.04
C SER A 189 8.13 5.57 -7.60
N ASN A 190 8.46 5.84 -6.33
CA ASN A 190 8.31 7.17 -5.75
C ASN A 190 9.53 7.55 -4.91
N ALA A 191 10.01 8.78 -5.10
CA ALA A 191 10.94 9.44 -4.22
C ALA A 191 10.24 10.59 -3.49
N LEU A 192 10.39 10.65 -2.17
CA LEU A 192 9.82 11.72 -1.34
C LEU A 192 10.75 12.91 -1.28
N VAL A 193 10.22 14.10 -1.54
CA VAL A 193 10.93 15.37 -1.48
C VAL A 193 10.23 16.31 -0.51
N THR A 194 10.95 16.81 0.48
CA THR A 194 10.41 17.77 1.45
C THR A 194 11.06 19.13 1.28
N TYR A 195 10.30 20.20 1.48
CA TYR A 195 10.81 21.56 1.44
C TYR A 195 9.98 22.49 2.32
N PRO A 196 10.58 23.58 2.85
CA PRO A 196 9.84 24.56 3.63
C PRO A 196 8.82 25.30 2.76
N ALA A 197 7.58 25.43 3.24
CA ALA A 197 6.62 26.35 2.64
C ALA A 197 6.81 27.75 3.29
N PRO A 198 6.70 28.83 2.55
CA PRO A 198 6.36 29.05 1.15
C PRO A 198 7.57 29.14 0.19
N LEU A 199 8.74 28.73 0.61
CA LEU A 199 9.93 28.78 -0.23
C LEU A 199 9.76 27.86 -1.43
N ASN A 200 10.36 28.22 -2.56
CA ASN A 200 10.40 27.33 -3.71
C ASN A 200 11.04 26.02 -3.30
N PRO A 201 10.54 24.89 -3.84
CA PRO A 201 11.15 23.60 -3.56
C PRO A 201 12.65 23.69 -3.86
N VAL A 202 13.45 23.14 -2.97
CA VAL A 202 14.83 22.85 -3.29
C VAL A 202 14.76 21.74 -4.33
N VAL A 203 14.91 22.11 -5.59
CA VAL A 203 14.93 21.15 -6.67
C VAL A 203 16.25 20.42 -6.59
N ASP A 204 16.21 19.11 -6.36
CA ASP A 204 17.37 18.29 -6.64
C ASP A 204 17.61 18.31 -8.13
N THR A 205 18.70 18.90 -8.50
CA THR A 205 19.16 18.92 -9.90
C THR A 205 20.05 17.72 -10.21
N SER A 206 20.20 16.78 -9.29
CA SER A 206 20.98 15.57 -9.50
C SER A 206 20.16 14.51 -10.25
N PRO A 207 20.34 14.34 -11.56
CA PRO A 207 19.38 13.62 -12.41
C PRO A 207 19.59 12.12 -12.46
N ALA A 208 20.47 11.51 -11.72
CA ALA A 208 20.87 10.15 -12.10
C ALA A 208 21.19 9.17 -10.99
N THR A 209 21.08 9.52 -9.74
CA THR A 209 21.39 8.59 -8.65
C THR A 209 20.43 8.79 -7.50
N PRO A 210 19.52 7.82 -7.27
CA PRO A 210 18.79 7.84 -6.03
C PRO A 210 19.75 7.55 -4.88
N PRO A 211 19.49 8.08 -3.70
CA PRO A 211 18.39 8.96 -3.41
C PRO A 211 18.88 10.35 -3.12
N ALA A 212 18.24 11.28 -3.70
CA ALA A 212 18.27 12.60 -3.11
C ALA A 212 17.65 12.52 -1.72
N VAL A 213 18.43 12.72 -0.72
CA VAL A 213 17.95 12.77 0.66
C VAL A 213 17.43 14.16 0.90
N TYR A 214 16.12 14.30 0.93
CA TYR A 214 15.49 15.55 1.31
C TYR A 214 14.84 15.39 2.64
N ILE A 215 15.28 16.18 3.52
CA ILE A 215 15.03 15.99 4.90
C ILE A 215 14.64 17.33 5.46
N GLY A 216 13.36 17.51 5.62
CA GLY A 216 12.79 18.65 6.27
C GLY A 216 11.86 18.24 7.38
N SER A 217 11.79 19.02 8.40
CA SER A 217 10.71 18.93 9.34
C SER A 217 9.40 19.25 8.66
N ILE A 218 8.45 18.45 8.93
CA ILE A 218 7.10 18.66 8.53
C ILE A 218 6.38 19.33 9.69
N THR A 219 6.57 20.60 9.77
CA THR A 219 5.64 21.49 10.48
C THR A 219 4.54 21.88 9.51
N SER A 220 3.51 22.55 10.02
CA SER A 220 2.48 23.19 9.21
C SER A 220 3.01 24.15 8.13
N SER A 221 4.30 24.46 8.15
CA SER A 221 5.00 25.31 7.17
C SER A 221 5.82 24.54 6.15
N SER A 222 5.86 23.21 6.21
CA SER A 222 6.60 22.36 5.26
C SER A 222 5.66 21.74 4.25
N ALA A 223 6.16 21.50 3.03
CA ALA A 223 5.43 20.84 1.98
C ALA A 223 6.15 19.56 1.56
N ILE A 224 5.38 18.52 1.19
CA ILE A 224 5.90 17.30 0.61
C ILE A 224 5.60 17.27 -0.87
N ALA A 225 6.60 16.88 -1.66
CA ALA A 225 6.44 16.48 -3.03
C ALA A 225 6.77 14.99 -3.19
N VAL A 226 6.13 14.37 -4.14
CA VAL A 226 6.49 13.03 -4.63
C VAL A 226 7.03 13.17 -6.04
N GLU A 227 8.24 12.67 -6.26
CA GLU A 227 8.80 12.49 -7.59
C GLU A 227 8.44 11.09 -8.07
N VAL A 228 7.74 11.00 -9.19
CA VAL A 228 7.22 9.74 -9.74
C VAL A 228 8.16 9.19 -10.79
N SER A 229 8.69 7.98 -10.52
CA SER A 229 9.51 7.19 -11.45
C SER A 229 8.97 5.75 -11.45
N PRO A 230 7.98 5.45 -12.29
CA PRO A 230 7.17 4.25 -12.17
C PRO A 230 7.95 2.94 -12.27
N ALA A 231 7.69 2.02 -11.37
CA ALA A 231 8.18 0.64 -11.39
C ALA A 231 6.98 -0.34 -11.39
N LEU A 232 6.83 -1.08 -12.46
CA LEU A 232 5.77 -2.07 -12.67
C LEU A 232 6.40 -3.44 -12.91
N ALA A 233 5.90 -4.46 -12.21
CA ALA A 233 6.22 -5.85 -12.47
C ALA A 233 4.97 -6.63 -12.88
N ALA A 234 5.15 -7.72 -13.61
CA ALA A 234 4.05 -8.60 -13.97
C ALA A 234 4.38 -10.05 -13.63
N SER A 235 3.35 -10.80 -13.24
CA SER A 235 3.36 -12.24 -13.06
C SER A 235 2.17 -12.86 -13.76
N LEU A 236 2.34 -14.05 -14.32
CA LEU A 236 1.24 -14.86 -14.88
C LEU A 236 0.58 -15.73 -13.81
N THR A 237 1.15 -15.79 -12.62
CA THR A 237 0.58 -16.46 -11.46
C THR A 237 0.22 -15.43 -10.40
N PRO A 238 -0.99 -15.52 -9.80
CA PRO A 238 -1.35 -14.64 -8.69
C PRO A 238 -0.43 -14.89 -7.49
N ASP A 239 -0.22 -13.85 -6.68
CA ASP A 239 0.42 -13.99 -5.38
C ASP A 239 -0.51 -14.76 -4.44
N THR A 240 -0.17 -16.00 -4.15
CA THR A 240 -0.99 -16.88 -3.30
C THR A 240 -0.94 -16.49 -1.81
N SER A 241 -0.06 -15.57 -1.43
CA SER A 241 -0.03 -15.02 -0.07
C SER A 241 -1.07 -13.92 0.16
N LYS A 242 -1.67 -13.41 -0.92
CA LYS A 242 -2.68 -12.35 -0.88
C LYS A 242 -4.04 -12.89 -1.31
N GLN A 243 -5.10 -12.44 -0.65
CA GLN A 243 -6.46 -12.69 -1.13
C GLN A 243 -6.74 -11.87 -2.38
N ILE A 244 -7.53 -12.44 -3.28
CA ILE A 244 -8.01 -11.73 -4.45
C ILE A 244 -9.41 -11.20 -4.16
N ARG A 245 -9.61 -9.92 -4.41
CA ARG A 245 -10.90 -9.23 -4.29
C ARG A 245 -11.48 -8.97 -5.67
N VAL A 246 -12.79 -9.11 -5.80
CA VAL A 246 -13.53 -8.70 -6.99
C VAL A 246 -14.79 -7.97 -6.58
N ARG A 247 -15.09 -6.87 -7.25
CA ARG A 247 -16.23 -5.97 -6.96
C ARG A 247 -17.03 -5.64 -8.21
N GLY A 248 -18.34 -5.47 -8.03
CA GLY A 248 -19.21 -4.98 -9.09
C GLY A 248 -20.68 -5.29 -8.84
N PRO A 249 -21.57 -4.77 -9.69
CA PRO A 249 -22.98 -5.13 -9.67
C PRO A 249 -23.22 -6.61 -9.98
N LEU A 250 -24.19 -7.20 -9.30
CA LEU A 250 -24.67 -8.56 -9.57
C LEU A 250 -25.32 -8.62 -10.95
N ALA A 251 -24.77 -9.44 -11.85
CA ALA A 251 -25.28 -9.62 -13.20
C ALA A 251 -26.17 -10.86 -13.35
N GLY A 252 -25.90 -11.94 -12.59
CA GLY A 252 -26.69 -13.15 -12.65
C GLY A 252 -26.30 -14.15 -11.57
N VAL A 253 -27.15 -15.14 -11.34
CA VAL A 253 -26.90 -16.26 -10.40
C VAL A 253 -27.26 -17.57 -11.07
N ASP A 254 -26.38 -18.55 -10.99
CA ASP A 254 -26.63 -19.94 -11.39
C ASP A 254 -26.74 -20.81 -10.13
N THR A 255 -27.97 -21.17 -9.80
CA THR A 255 -28.26 -22.02 -8.63
C THR A 255 -27.90 -23.49 -8.86
N THR A 256 -27.62 -23.90 -10.11
CA THR A 256 -27.25 -25.27 -10.46
C THR A 256 -25.77 -25.51 -10.16
N THR A 257 -24.92 -24.54 -10.52
CA THR A 257 -23.47 -24.60 -10.28
C THR A 257 -23.06 -23.93 -8.97
N ASN A 258 -24.01 -23.27 -8.28
CA ASN A 258 -23.75 -22.44 -7.10
C ASN A 258 -22.71 -21.36 -7.38
N SER A 259 -22.85 -20.69 -8.49
CA SER A 259 -22.02 -19.58 -8.90
C SER A 259 -22.85 -18.33 -9.21
N TYR A 260 -22.20 -17.20 -9.32
CA TYR A 260 -22.84 -15.96 -9.77
C TYR A 260 -21.89 -15.15 -10.64
N THR A 261 -22.45 -14.25 -11.43
CA THR A 261 -21.70 -13.35 -12.30
C THR A 261 -21.85 -11.91 -11.81
N ILE A 262 -20.77 -11.16 -11.95
CA ILE A 262 -20.70 -9.73 -11.65
C ILE A 262 -20.19 -8.97 -12.88
N ASP A 263 -20.67 -7.77 -13.06
CA ASP A 263 -20.06 -6.78 -13.94
C ASP A 263 -18.92 -6.11 -13.20
N VAL A 264 -17.68 -6.43 -13.54
CA VAL A 264 -16.52 -5.93 -12.82
C VAL A 264 -16.49 -4.41 -12.83
N ARG A 265 -16.54 -3.83 -11.66
CA ARG A 265 -16.43 -2.40 -11.41
C ARG A 265 -15.59 -2.21 -10.15
N PRO A 266 -14.27 -2.22 -10.30
CA PRO A 266 -13.37 -2.05 -9.16
C PRO A 266 -13.58 -0.69 -8.52
N PHE A 267 -13.43 -0.63 -7.21
CA PHE A 267 -13.53 0.60 -6.42
C PHE A 267 -14.89 1.34 -6.54
N TYR A 268 -15.89 0.74 -7.21
CA TYR A 268 -17.22 1.30 -7.47
C TYR A 268 -17.24 2.71 -8.08
N ASN A 269 -16.10 3.15 -8.63
CA ASN A 269 -15.95 4.47 -9.24
C ASN A 269 -16.46 4.47 -10.69
N GLY A 270 -17.28 5.45 -11.03
CA GLY A 270 -17.74 5.68 -12.38
C GLY A 270 -18.92 4.81 -12.82
N SER A 271 -19.28 4.96 -14.08
CA SER A 271 -20.29 4.16 -14.79
C SER A 271 -19.60 3.26 -15.80
N GLY A 272 -20.16 2.09 -16.07
CA GLY A 272 -19.63 1.14 -17.04
C GLY A 272 -19.24 -0.19 -16.40
N SER A 273 -18.69 -1.09 -17.21
CA SER A 273 -18.21 -2.40 -16.81
C SER A 273 -16.82 -2.62 -17.38
N GLN A 274 -15.95 -3.20 -16.57
CA GLN A 274 -14.60 -3.63 -16.97
C GLN A 274 -14.59 -5.11 -17.43
N GLY A 275 -15.75 -5.66 -17.75
CA GLY A 275 -16.00 -7.02 -18.13
C GLY A 275 -16.92 -7.76 -17.16
N THR A 276 -17.30 -8.99 -17.53
CA THR A 276 -18.15 -9.86 -16.71
C THR A 276 -17.31 -10.99 -16.15
N PHE A 277 -17.45 -11.28 -14.86
CA PHE A 277 -16.66 -12.29 -14.18
C PHE A 277 -17.56 -13.28 -13.41
N THR A 278 -17.23 -14.58 -13.51
CA THR A 278 -17.91 -15.64 -12.78
C THR A 278 -17.20 -15.89 -11.45
N VAL A 279 -17.96 -15.87 -10.38
CA VAL A 279 -17.53 -16.18 -9.03
C VAL A 279 -18.14 -17.51 -8.62
N ASP A 280 -17.29 -18.53 -8.47
CA ASP A 280 -17.69 -19.80 -7.93
C ASP A 280 -17.72 -19.75 -6.41
N THR A 281 -18.61 -20.53 -5.81
CA THR A 281 -18.71 -20.67 -4.37
C THR A 281 -18.50 -22.10 -3.93
N SER A 282 -18.10 -22.30 -2.68
CA SER A 282 -17.90 -23.61 -2.07
C SER A 282 -18.77 -23.81 -0.83
N PRO A 283 -18.90 -25.02 -0.30
CA PRO A 283 -19.61 -25.23 0.98
C PRO A 283 -19.05 -24.44 2.15
N SER A 284 -17.79 -24.00 2.08
CA SER A 284 -17.13 -23.17 3.09
C SER A 284 -17.29 -21.67 2.85
N THR A 285 -17.86 -21.26 1.72
CA THR A 285 -18.08 -19.83 1.43
C THR A 285 -19.09 -19.23 2.43
N THR A 286 -18.73 -18.13 3.04
CA THR A 286 -19.60 -17.36 3.90
C THR A 286 -20.24 -16.21 3.14
N PHE A 287 -21.47 -15.85 3.50
CA PHE A 287 -22.21 -14.79 2.82
C PHE A 287 -22.75 -13.79 3.85
N ALA A 288 -22.62 -12.51 3.55
CA ALA A 288 -23.31 -11.43 4.22
C ALA A 288 -24.12 -10.63 3.19
N ILE A 289 -25.44 -10.71 3.27
CA ILE A 289 -26.34 -10.13 2.25
C ILE A 289 -27.41 -9.31 2.95
N ASN A 290 -27.50 -8.02 2.66
CA ASN A 290 -28.44 -7.09 3.25
C ASN A 290 -28.53 -7.21 4.78
N GLY A 291 -27.38 -7.29 5.45
CA GLY A 291 -27.29 -7.39 6.89
C GLY A 291 -27.58 -8.78 7.47
N THR A 292 -27.82 -9.79 6.62
CA THR A 292 -28.06 -11.18 7.06
C THR A 292 -26.86 -12.05 6.69
N SER A 293 -26.38 -12.82 7.66
CA SER A 293 -25.31 -13.79 7.44
C SER A 293 -25.88 -15.16 7.09
N TYR A 294 -25.29 -15.82 6.11
CA TYR A 294 -25.64 -17.18 5.67
C TYR A 294 -24.40 -18.06 5.80
N SER A 295 -24.53 -19.11 6.59
CA SER A 295 -23.46 -20.10 6.82
C SER A 295 -23.48 -21.29 5.85
N THR A 296 -24.47 -21.35 4.94
CA THR A 296 -24.59 -22.41 3.95
C THR A 296 -24.54 -21.84 2.54
N GLN A 297 -23.82 -22.50 1.66
CA GLN A 297 -23.72 -22.16 0.25
C GLN A 297 -25.09 -21.98 -0.40
N ALA A 298 -25.99 -22.96 -0.22
CA ALA A 298 -27.33 -22.91 -0.82
C ALA A 298 -28.15 -21.71 -0.31
N GLY A 299 -28.06 -21.39 0.98
CA GLY A 299 -28.75 -20.24 1.57
C GLY A 299 -28.22 -18.91 1.01
N GLY A 300 -26.91 -18.76 0.89
CA GLY A 300 -26.27 -17.58 0.31
C GLY A 300 -26.62 -17.39 -1.18
N ILE A 301 -26.51 -18.45 -1.96
CA ILE A 301 -26.86 -18.42 -3.40
C ILE A 301 -28.35 -18.12 -3.61
N ALA A 302 -29.25 -18.69 -2.81
CA ALA A 302 -30.69 -18.38 -2.88
C ALA A 302 -30.96 -16.90 -2.56
N ALA A 303 -30.27 -16.35 -1.56
CA ALA A 303 -30.38 -14.94 -1.19
C ALA A 303 -29.84 -14.01 -2.29
N LEU A 304 -28.70 -14.35 -2.93
CA LEU A 304 -28.17 -13.61 -4.07
C LEU A 304 -29.17 -13.68 -5.26
N ASN A 305 -29.73 -14.85 -5.54
CA ASN A 305 -30.66 -15.01 -6.64
C ASN A 305 -31.94 -14.15 -6.48
N ALA A 306 -32.35 -13.87 -5.26
CA ALA A 306 -33.47 -12.95 -4.98
C ALA A 306 -33.14 -11.50 -5.29
N LEU A 307 -31.85 -11.15 -5.46
CA LEU A 307 -31.36 -9.80 -5.74
C LEU A 307 -31.01 -9.57 -7.22
N VAL A 308 -31.12 -10.59 -8.06
CA VAL A 308 -30.93 -10.44 -9.50
C VAL A 308 -32.04 -9.53 -10.05
N ASN A 309 -31.68 -8.64 -10.97
CA ASN A 309 -32.59 -7.67 -11.61
C ASN A 309 -33.17 -6.59 -10.69
N THR A 310 -32.56 -6.32 -9.55
CA THR A 310 -32.92 -5.13 -8.75
C THR A 310 -32.56 -3.84 -9.49
N THR A 311 -33.29 -2.78 -9.20
CA THR A 311 -33.01 -1.44 -9.77
C THR A 311 -32.87 -0.43 -8.62
N PRO A 312 -31.69 0.17 -8.39
CA PRO A 312 -30.43 -0.08 -9.08
C PRO A 312 -29.91 -1.52 -8.87
N PRO A 313 -28.97 -2.01 -9.72
CA PRO A 313 -28.37 -3.32 -9.56
C PRO A 313 -27.69 -3.47 -8.22
N THR A 314 -27.86 -4.62 -7.58
CA THR A 314 -27.24 -4.92 -6.28
C THR A 314 -25.72 -4.97 -6.43
N LEU A 315 -25.02 -4.19 -5.64
CA LEU A 315 -23.55 -4.28 -5.55
C LEU A 315 -23.14 -5.56 -4.83
N THR A 316 -22.02 -6.15 -5.29
CA THR A 316 -21.40 -7.32 -4.68
C THR A 316 -19.89 -7.13 -4.55
N LEU A 317 -19.34 -7.81 -3.57
CA LEU A 317 -17.91 -7.91 -3.34
C LEU A 317 -17.59 -9.33 -2.90
N ALA A 318 -16.56 -9.94 -3.47
CA ALA A 318 -16.07 -11.24 -3.04
C ALA A 318 -14.57 -11.22 -2.77
N TYR A 319 -14.16 -11.95 -1.75
CA TYR A 319 -12.79 -12.32 -1.50
C TYR A 319 -12.62 -13.81 -1.74
N GLY A 320 -11.53 -14.19 -2.37
CA GLY A 320 -11.29 -15.59 -2.71
C GLY A 320 -9.91 -15.86 -3.28
N THR A 321 -9.78 -17.03 -3.88
CA THR A 321 -8.55 -17.50 -4.51
C THR A 321 -8.81 -17.86 -5.96
N PHE A 322 -7.79 -17.68 -6.81
CA PHE A 322 -7.85 -18.06 -8.22
C PHE A 322 -6.95 -19.25 -8.49
N ASP A 323 -7.52 -20.31 -9.06
CA ASP A 323 -6.77 -21.46 -9.52
C ASP A 323 -6.42 -21.28 -11.00
N VAL A 324 -5.14 -21.03 -11.29
CA VAL A 324 -4.63 -20.83 -12.66
C VAL A 324 -4.80 -22.07 -13.52
N SER A 325 -4.77 -23.27 -12.92
CA SER A 325 -4.86 -24.53 -13.67
C SER A 325 -6.25 -24.79 -14.23
N THR A 326 -7.28 -24.36 -13.51
CA THR A 326 -8.70 -24.49 -13.91
C THR A 326 -9.27 -23.20 -14.47
N GLY A 327 -8.61 -22.07 -14.24
CA GLY A 327 -9.10 -20.74 -14.61
C GLY A 327 -10.33 -20.31 -13.80
N THR A 328 -10.48 -20.80 -12.57
CA THR A 328 -11.65 -20.56 -11.72
C THR A 328 -11.29 -19.72 -10.49
N PHE A 329 -12.19 -18.82 -10.14
CA PHE A 329 -12.12 -18.04 -8.90
C PHE A 329 -13.15 -18.57 -7.91
N THR A 330 -12.70 -19.02 -6.75
CA THR A 330 -13.57 -19.53 -5.69
C THR A 330 -13.61 -18.54 -4.54
N ALA A 331 -14.81 -18.04 -4.23
CA ALA A 331 -15.00 -17.11 -3.13
C ALA A 331 -14.94 -17.82 -1.77
N ASN A 332 -14.21 -17.21 -0.82
CA ASN A 332 -14.24 -17.56 0.59
C ASN A 332 -15.33 -16.75 1.31
N GLN A 333 -15.50 -15.49 0.91
CA GLN A 333 -16.45 -14.56 1.50
C GLN A 333 -17.16 -13.78 0.39
N VAL A 334 -18.47 -13.60 0.53
CA VAL A 334 -19.33 -12.84 -0.39
C VAL A 334 -20.15 -11.83 0.38
N PHE A 335 -20.11 -10.59 -0.08
CA PHE A 335 -20.92 -9.48 0.42
C PHE A 335 -21.84 -9.00 -0.67
N ALA A 336 -23.09 -8.68 -0.33
CA ALA A 336 -24.04 -8.12 -1.30
C ALA A 336 -25.00 -7.10 -0.66
N GLY A 337 -25.43 -6.16 -1.47
CA GLY A 337 -26.37 -5.11 -1.08
C GLY A 337 -25.82 -4.23 0.04
N SER A 338 -26.60 -4.04 1.11
CA SER A 338 -26.19 -3.19 2.24
C SER A 338 -25.04 -3.74 3.07
N SER A 339 -24.61 -4.98 2.82
CA SER A 339 -23.42 -5.56 3.45
C SER A 339 -22.13 -5.24 2.69
N VAL A 340 -22.22 -4.65 1.49
CA VAL A 340 -21.04 -4.23 0.74
C VAL A 340 -20.55 -2.90 1.31
N PRO A 341 -19.20 -2.73 1.48
CA PRO A 341 -18.64 -1.43 1.82
C PRO A 341 -19.12 -0.34 0.87
N GLY A 342 -19.63 0.74 1.42
CA GLY A 342 -20.27 1.79 0.62
C GLY A 342 -21.69 1.48 0.15
N GLY A 343 -22.33 0.40 0.69
CA GLY A 343 -23.78 0.21 0.62
C GLY A 343 -24.51 1.20 1.54
N ASN A 344 -25.25 0.69 2.54
CA ASN A 344 -25.87 1.54 3.59
C ASN A 344 -25.05 1.60 4.89
N LEU A 345 -23.86 1.01 4.91
CA LEU A 345 -22.95 0.99 6.06
C LEU A 345 -21.64 1.67 5.67
N ASP A 346 -21.13 2.43 6.61
CA ASP A 346 -19.80 2.99 6.53
C ASP A 346 -18.78 1.92 6.88
N SER A 347 -17.53 2.08 6.46
CA SER A 347 -16.47 1.19 6.88
C SER A 347 -15.27 1.93 7.43
N VAL A 348 -14.60 1.29 8.39
CA VAL A 348 -13.31 1.72 8.94
C VAL A 348 -12.35 0.56 8.78
N GLU A 349 -11.19 0.82 8.18
CA GLU A 349 -10.06 -0.10 8.12
C GLU A 349 -8.89 0.48 8.90
N GLY A 350 -8.27 -0.31 9.76
CA GLY A 350 -7.15 0.13 10.59
C GLY A 350 -6.78 -0.89 11.65
N THR A 351 -5.95 -0.47 12.62
CA THR A 351 -5.39 -1.34 13.65
C THR A 351 -5.96 -1.02 15.02
N VAL A 352 -6.35 -2.04 15.77
CA VAL A 352 -6.83 -1.90 17.15
C VAL A 352 -5.66 -1.60 18.09
N ILE A 353 -5.60 -0.40 18.67
CA ILE A 353 -4.55 -0.02 19.61
C ILE A 353 -4.98 -0.16 21.07
N ALA A 354 -6.28 -0.18 21.33
CA ALA A 354 -6.84 -0.41 22.65
C ALA A 354 -8.22 -1.04 22.56
N ARG A 355 -8.59 -1.84 23.56
CA ARG A 355 -9.91 -2.45 23.69
C ARG A 355 -10.40 -2.38 25.13
N THR A 356 -11.66 -2.05 25.30
CA THR A 356 -12.36 -2.08 26.59
C THR A 356 -13.64 -2.89 26.45
N ASN A 357 -13.79 -3.95 27.26
CA ASN A 357 -15.03 -4.71 27.30
C ASN A 357 -16.13 -3.91 27.98
N THR A 358 -17.34 -3.99 27.46
CA THR A 358 -18.56 -3.40 27.99
C THR A 358 -19.56 -4.52 28.37
N ALA A 359 -20.64 -4.18 29.06
CA ALA A 359 -21.68 -5.15 29.38
C ALA A 359 -22.37 -5.75 28.13
N SER A 360 -22.33 -5.05 27.00
CA SER A 360 -23.02 -5.40 25.73
C SER A 360 -22.07 -5.67 24.58
N GLY A 361 -20.76 -5.75 24.82
CA GLY A 361 -19.80 -5.96 23.73
C GLY A 361 -18.41 -5.40 24.07
N ALA A 362 -17.81 -4.66 23.14
CA ALA A 362 -16.55 -3.97 23.36
C ALA A 362 -16.48 -2.64 22.63
N THR A 363 -15.68 -1.74 23.19
CA THR A 363 -15.25 -0.50 22.55
C THR A 363 -13.80 -0.67 22.13
N LEU A 364 -13.55 -0.47 20.84
CA LEU A 364 -12.21 -0.53 20.25
C LEU A 364 -11.75 0.89 19.93
N THR A 365 -10.46 1.14 20.13
CA THR A 365 -9.78 2.32 19.58
C THR A 365 -8.98 1.85 18.38
N VAL A 366 -9.38 2.28 17.19
CA VAL A 366 -8.74 1.93 15.91
C VAL A 366 -7.96 3.13 15.42
N THR A 367 -6.69 2.93 15.12
CA THR A 367 -5.82 3.97 14.56
C THR A 367 -5.51 3.71 13.09
N ARG A 368 -5.02 4.75 12.40
CA ARG A 368 -4.81 4.75 10.94
C ARG A 368 -6.09 4.40 10.19
N GLY A 369 -7.23 4.80 10.78
CA GLY A 369 -8.54 4.47 10.24
C GLY A 369 -8.79 5.12 8.90
N ARG A 370 -8.86 4.30 7.85
CA ARG A 370 -9.45 4.72 6.59
C ARG A 370 -10.96 4.61 6.73
N LEU A 371 -11.61 5.75 6.84
CA LEU A 371 -13.06 5.84 6.87
C LEU A 371 -13.58 5.93 5.44
N CYS A 372 -14.47 5.02 5.07
CA CYS A 372 -15.28 5.12 3.87
C CYS A 372 -16.72 5.44 4.30
N HIS A 373 -17.13 6.69 4.15
CA HIS A 373 -18.44 7.16 4.53
C HIS A 373 -19.38 7.17 3.32
N HIS A 374 -20.61 6.69 3.51
CA HIS A 374 -21.64 6.69 2.50
C HIS A 374 -22.50 7.94 2.64
N ASP A 375 -22.28 8.94 1.80
CA ASP A 375 -23.19 10.06 1.64
C ASP A 375 -23.94 9.98 0.30
N GLN A 376 -25.04 10.71 0.18
CA GLN A 376 -26.10 10.66 -0.85
C GLN A 376 -25.64 10.84 -2.31
N GLY A 377 -24.57 10.19 -2.73
CA GLY A 377 -24.13 10.21 -4.13
C GLY A 377 -22.67 9.95 -4.40
N GLY A 378 -21.89 9.62 -3.42
CA GLY A 378 -20.48 9.33 -3.59
C GLY A 378 -19.88 8.59 -2.39
N PHE A 379 -18.68 8.06 -2.60
CA PHE A 379 -17.85 7.56 -1.53
C PHE A 379 -16.92 8.68 -1.13
N ASP A 380 -16.94 9.06 0.13
CA ASP A 380 -15.93 9.94 0.70
C ASP A 380 -14.94 9.09 1.49
N HIS A 381 -13.66 9.16 1.11
CA HIS A 381 -12.59 8.51 1.80
C HIS A 381 -11.90 9.53 2.71
N ALA A 382 -12.04 9.36 4.01
CA ALA A 382 -11.36 10.18 4.99
C ALA A 382 -10.37 9.33 5.78
N PHE A 383 -9.15 9.83 5.93
CA PHE A 383 -8.18 9.27 6.85
C PHE A 383 -8.38 9.90 8.24
N ARG A 384 -8.53 9.08 9.28
CA ARG A 384 -8.68 9.52 10.65
C ARG A 384 -7.55 8.93 11.51
N HIS A 385 -6.98 9.75 12.38
CA HIS A 385 -5.92 9.31 13.29
C HIS A 385 -6.41 8.21 14.23
N THR A 386 -7.60 8.39 14.77
CA THR A 386 -8.20 7.48 15.74
C THR A 386 -9.71 7.52 15.59
N ILE A 387 -10.32 6.33 15.51
CA ILE A 387 -11.76 6.16 15.47
C ILE A 387 -12.18 5.22 16.59
N THR A 388 -13.26 5.56 17.29
CA THR A 388 -13.92 4.64 18.22
C THR A 388 -14.80 3.68 17.43
N VAL A 389 -14.66 2.38 17.66
CA VAL A 389 -15.52 1.36 17.04
C VAL A 389 -16.25 0.60 18.14
N LEU A 390 -17.58 0.52 18.05
CA LEU A 390 -18.42 -0.26 18.94
C LEU A 390 -18.76 -1.60 18.28
N VAL A 391 -18.46 -2.70 18.97
CA VAL A 391 -18.81 -4.06 18.53
C VAL A 391 -19.65 -4.76 19.58
N GLY A 392 -20.57 -5.61 19.17
CA GLY A 392 -21.48 -6.32 20.08
C GLY A 392 -21.83 -7.73 19.60
N PRO A 393 -22.68 -8.46 20.34
CA PRO A 393 -23.06 -9.84 19.97
C PRO A 393 -23.71 -9.97 18.59
N GLY A 394 -24.27 -8.87 18.07
CA GLY A 394 -24.83 -8.82 16.71
C GLY A 394 -23.82 -8.52 15.60
N THR A 395 -22.59 -8.16 15.95
CA THR A 395 -21.52 -7.95 14.98
C THR A 395 -21.01 -9.29 14.47
N THR A 396 -21.13 -9.54 13.17
CA THR A 396 -20.55 -10.72 12.54
C THR A 396 -19.04 -10.55 12.45
N VAL A 397 -18.27 -11.56 12.82
CA VAL A 397 -16.80 -11.52 12.75
C VAL A 397 -16.30 -12.64 11.84
N THR A 398 -15.36 -12.32 10.96
CA THR A 398 -14.62 -13.30 10.14
C THR A 398 -13.13 -13.04 10.20
N GLU A 399 -12.36 -14.05 9.88
CA GLU A 399 -10.90 -13.99 9.79
C GLU A 399 -10.47 -14.45 8.40
N ASP A 400 -9.60 -13.67 7.77
CA ASP A 400 -9.18 -13.88 6.39
C ASP A 400 -8.55 -15.25 6.17
N GLY A 401 -9.06 -15.96 5.16
CA GLY A 401 -8.54 -17.27 4.77
C GLY A 401 -8.82 -18.38 5.81
N GLN A 402 -9.48 -18.09 6.92
CA GLN A 402 -9.79 -19.07 7.94
C GLN A 402 -11.26 -19.51 7.87
N THR A 403 -11.49 -20.77 8.18
CA THR A 403 -12.83 -21.33 8.30
C THR A 403 -13.11 -21.62 9.77
N GLY A 404 -14.19 -21.05 10.30
CA GLY A 404 -14.53 -21.20 11.72
C GLY A 404 -15.68 -20.31 12.11
N SER A 405 -16.04 -20.37 13.38
CA SER A 405 -17.00 -19.45 14.01
C SER A 405 -16.21 -18.45 14.83
N PHE A 406 -16.14 -17.22 14.34
CA PHE A 406 -15.46 -16.13 14.99
C PHE A 406 -16.49 -15.25 15.72
N THR A 407 -16.06 -14.59 16.76
CA THR A 407 -16.87 -13.73 17.61
C THR A 407 -16.15 -12.42 17.88
N ILE A 408 -16.79 -11.48 18.52
CA ILE A 408 -16.12 -10.24 18.95
C ILE A 408 -14.96 -10.49 19.94
N ALA A 409 -14.86 -11.69 20.55
CA ALA A 409 -13.72 -12.06 21.39
C ALA A 409 -12.44 -12.24 20.56
N ASP A 410 -12.56 -12.58 19.29
CA ASP A 410 -11.42 -12.75 18.38
C ASP A 410 -10.81 -11.40 17.95
N ILE A 411 -11.51 -10.29 18.18
CA ILE A 411 -10.96 -8.95 17.92
C ILE A 411 -10.07 -8.56 19.11
N SER A 412 -8.76 -8.51 18.91
CA SER A 412 -7.80 -8.20 19.97
C SER A 412 -6.94 -6.98 19.68
N VAL A 413 -6.19 -6.52 20.69
CA VAL A 413 -5.26 -5.38 20.54
C VAL A 413 -4.08 -5.79 19.66
N GLY A 414 -3.81 -4.98 18.64
CA GLY A 414 -2.80 -5.25 17.61
C GLY A 414 -3.38 -5.80 16.33
N GLN A 415 -4.63 -6.25 16.30
CA GLN A 415 -5.27 -6.83 15.12
C GLN A 415 -5.60 -5.75 14.10
N HIS A 416 -5.16 -5.94 12.85
CA HIS A 416 -5.65 -5.18 11.71
C HIS A 416 -7.02 -5.69 11.29
N LEU A 417 -7.95 -4.78 11.01
CA LEU A 417 -9.33 -5.15 10.69
C LEU A 417 -10.01 -4.12 9.80
N GLN A 418 -11.06 -4.58 9.13
CA GLN A 418 -12.04 -3.75 8.46
C GLN A 418 -13.40 -3.95 9.13
N VAL A 419 -14.02 -2.88 9.59
CA VAL A 419 -15.30 -2.92 10.29
C VAL A 419 -16.35 -2.13 9.52
N PHE A 420 -17.55 -2.70 9.41
CA PHE A 420 -18.72 -2.09 8.79
C PHE A 420 -19.77 -1.77 9.84
N GLY A 421 -20.26 -0.54 9.80
CA GLY A 421 -21.21 -0.04 10.77
C GLY A 421 -21.84 1.29 10.35
N LYS A 422 -22.45 1.99 11.28
CA LYS A 422 -22.88 3.38 11.06
C LYS A 422 -21.91 4.33 11.73
N TYR A 423 -21.34 5.21 10.94
CA TYR A 423 -20.48 6.27 11.43
C TYR A 423 -21.32 7.43 11.99
N SER A 424 -20.91 7.94 13.13
CA SER A 424 -21.41 9.17 13.72
C SER A 424 -20.20 10.00 14.19
N GLY A 425 -19.98 11.12 13.56
CA GLY A 425 -18.94 12.10 13.90
C GLY A 425 -19.44 13.48 13.54
N SER A 426 -18.82 14.53 14.09
CA SER A 426 -19.09 15.90 13.66
C SER A 426 -18.58 16.04 12.21
N SER A 427 -19.49 16.16 11.30
CA SER A 427 -19.26 16.51 9.91
C SER A 427 -18.98 18.00 9.78
N ASP A 428 -17.92 18.50 10.38
CA ASP A 428 -17.51 19.89 10.13
C ASP A 428 -17.06 20.12 8.68
N ASP A 429 -16.98 19.06 7.87
CA ASP A 429 -16.77 19.11 6.41
C ASP A 429 -18.05 19.07 5.57
N ASP A 430 -19.22 18.79 6.13
CA ASP A 430 -20.49 18.72 5.37
C ASP A 430 -21.03 20.12 4.96
N SER A 431 -20.38 21.22 5.32
CA SER A 431 -20.78 22.59 4.95
C SER A 431 -20.20 23.08 3.61
N GLN A 432 -19.40 22.29 2.92
CA GLN A 432 -18.96 22.61 1.56
C GLN A 432 -19.97 22.04 0.56
N GLY A 433 -21.01 22.84 0.31
CA GLY A 433 -22.05 22.55 -0.65
C GLY A 433 -21.53 22.12 -2.02
N SER A 434 -22.34 21.35 -2.70
CA SER A 434 -22.25 20.89 -4.07
C SER A 434 -21.62 21.92 -5.04
N GLY A 435 -20.32 21.94 -5.13
CA GLY A 435 -19.57 22.85 -5.99
C GLY A 435 -18.28 22.22 -6.45
N SER A 436 -18.32 21.79 -7.71
CA SER A 436 -17.13 21.66 -8.58
C SER A 436 -15.89 21.04 -7.95
N TRP A 437 -15.50 19.91 -8.43
CA TRP A 437 -14.22 19.20 -8.19
C TRP A 437 -12.98 20.04 -8.57
N GLY A 438 -12.84 21.18 -7.95
CA GLY A 438 -11.75 22.11 -8.15
C GLY A 438 -11.33 22.70 -6.82
N SER A 439 -10.19 22.22 -6.29
CA SER A 439 -9.56 22.73 -5.07
C SER A 439 -10.36 22.56 -3.78
N ALA A 440 -10.81 21.38 -3.42
CA ALA A 440 -11.08 21.07 -2.04
C ALA A 440 -9.75 21.13 -1.28
N SER A 441 -9.54 22.21 -0.54
CA SER A 441 -8.54 22.25 0.51
C SER A 441 -9.01 21.26 1.56
N TRP A 442 -8.50 20.03 1.51
CA TRP A 442 -8.69 19.04 2.55
C TRP A 442 -8.12 19.66 3.83
N GLY A 443 -9.00 20.25 4.60
CA GLY A 443 -8.66 20.77 5.92
C GLY A 443 -8.32 19.59 6.81
N TRP A 444 -7.07 19.23 6.84
CA TRP A 444 -6.48 18.42 7.89
C TRP A 444 -6.52 19.25 9.17
N GLY A 445 -7.71 19.50 9.66
CA GLY A 445 -7.90 20.07 10.97
C GLY A 445 -7.23 19.13 11.96
N ASN A 446 -6.32 19.66 12.75
CA ASN A 446 -5.76 19.05 13.96
C ASN A 446 -6.84 18.84 15.03
N GLU A 447 -8.08 18.61 14.61
CA GLU A 447 -9.16 18.30 15.51
C GLU A 447 -9.06 16.82 15.86
N PRO A 448 -8.99 16.46 17.14
CA PRO A 448 -9.25 15.12 17.61
C PRO A 448 -10.75 14.82 17.42
N GLY A 449 -11.19 14.77 16.18
CA GLY A 449 -12.55 14.41 15.82
C GLY A 449 -12.74 12.93 16.10
N MET A 450 -13.14 12.61 17.32
CA MET A 450 -13.53 11.28 17.74
C MET A 450 -14.87 10.93 17.09
N GLY A 451 -14.82 10.45 15.86
CA GLY A 451 -15.98 9.79 15.28
C GLY A 451 -16.16 8.40 15.88
N THR A 452 -17.37 7.93 15.90
CA THR A 452 -17.72 6.58 16.36
C THR A 452 -18.34 5.80 15.22
N LEU A 453 -17.80 4.61 14.93
CA LEU A 453 -18.42 3.63 14.05
C LEU A 453 -19.17 2.61 14.93
N ASP A 454 -20.47 2.54 14.80
CA ASP A 454 -21.31 1.59 15.52
C ASP A 454 -21.58 0.34 14.65
N ALA A 455 -20.83 -0.72 14.91
CA ALA A 455 -21.01 -2.02 14.27
C ALA A 455 -21.98 -2.96 15.04
N THR A 456 -22.66 -2.48 16.09
CA THR A 456 -23.73 -3.22 16.76
C THR A 456 -25.06 -3.17 15.99
N VAL A 457 -25.14 -2.32 14.99
CA VAL A 457 -26.30 -2.18 14.11
C VAL A 457 -26.55 -3.45 13.29
N THR A 458 -27.79 -3.59 12.78
CA THR A 458 -28.12 -4.71 11.90
C THR A 458 -27.19 -4.70 10.67
N GLY A 459 -26.52 -5.83 10.43
CA GLY A 459 -25.53 -5.96 9.35
C GLY A 459 -24.14 -5.49 9.71
N GLY A 460 -23.90 -5.10 10.98
CA GLY A 460 -22.57 -4.79 11.47
C GLY A 460 -21.63 -5.99 11.32
N TYR A 461 -20.43 -5.73 10.83
CA TYR A 461 -19.50 -6.77 10.44
C TYR A 461 -18.06 -6.33 10.72
N ALA A 462 -17.23 -7.26 11.16
CA ALA A 462 -15.80 -7.06 11.34
C ALA A 462 -15.03 -8.19 10.63
N ARG A 463 -14.13 -7.80 9.76
CA ARG A 463 -13.23 -8.68 9.03
C ARG A 463 -11.83 -8.50 9.60
N LEU A 464 -11.28 -9.57 10.20
CA LEU A 464 -9.91 -9.58 10.69
C LEU A 464 -8.99 -9.94 9.54
N THR A 465 -7.97 -9.13 9.31
CA THR A 465 -7.01 -9.31 8.24
C THR A 465 -5.64 -9.68 8.79
N VAL A 466 -4.81 -10.27 7.96
CA VAL A 466 -3.46 -10.69 8.34
C VAL A 466 -2.65 -9.48 8.82
N THR A 467 -2.15 -9.56 10.04
CA THR A 467 -1.37 -8.50 10.70
C THR A 467 0.12 -8.86 10.66
N PRO A 468 1.01 -7.96 10.22
CA PRO A 468 2.45 -8.13 10.36
C PRO A 468 2.91 -7.78 11.78
N ALA A 469 3.83 -8.58 12.33
CA ALA A 469 4.52 -8.34 13.60
C ALA A 469 6.03 -8.45 13.40
N LEU A 470 6.77 -7.39 13.69
CA LEU A 470 8.23 -7.37 13.67
C LEU A 470 8.78 -7.34 15.09
N GLY A 471 9.79 -8.14 15.35
CA GLY A 471 10.48 -8.14 16.64
C GLY A 471 11.89 -8.67 16.55
N MET A 472 12.59 -8.62 17.70
CA MET A 472 13.91 -9.18 17.87
C MET A 472 13.80 -10.54 18.54
N TYR A 473 14.31 -11.56 17.90
CA TYR A 473 14.26 -12.94 18.39
C TYR A 473 14.89 -13.09 19.77
N GLY A 474 14.18 -13.70 20.68
CA GLY A 474 14.67 -14.05 22.03
C GLY A 474 14.95 -15.53 22.17
N SER A 475 13.93 -16.35 22.05
CA SER A 475 14.04 -17.79 22.23
C SER A 475 12.92 -18.56 21.52
N THR A 476 13.11 -19.86 21.37
CA THR A 476 12.09 -20.78 20.87
C THR A 476 11.91 -21.92 21.89
N ALA A 477 10.66 -22.23 22.21
CA ALA A 477 10.29 -23.37 23.05
C ALA A 477 9.30 -24.28 22.30
N ALA A 478 9.39 -25.59 22.54
CA ALA A 478 8.38 -26.51 22.00
C ALA A 478 7.03 -26.31 22.71
N ASN A 479 5.94 -26.37 21.96
CA ASN A 479 4.55 -26.23 22.44
C ASN A 479 3.71 -27.50 22.19
N GLY A 480 4.33 -28.65 22.35
CA GLY A 480 3.69 -29.95 22.15
C GLY A 480 3.20 -30.13 20.70
N SER A 481 1.95 -30.58 20.56
CA SER A 481 1.33 -30.78 19.23
C SER A 481 0.96 -29.45 18.55
N ALA A 482 0.95 -28.32 19.26
CA ALA A 482 0.66 -27.01 18.71
C ALA A 482 1.86 -26.37 17.96
N GLY A 483 3.02 -27.07 17.95
CA GLY A 483 4.22 -26.59 17.26
C GLY A 483 5.24 -25.99 18.22
N SER A 484 5.62 -24.74 18.02
CA SER A 484 6.59 -24.03 18.84
C SER A 484 6.05 -22.65 19.24
N VAL A 485 6.62 -22.09 20.31
CA VAL A 485 6.42 -20.68 20.67
C VAL A 485 7.75 -19.96 20.55
N VAL A 486 7.75 -18.89 19.78
CA VAL A 486 8.85 -17.94 19.69
C VAL A 486 8.57 -16.78 20.63
N THR A 487 9.52 -16.46 21.50
CA THR A 487 9.49 -15.23 22.32
C THR A 487 10.33 -14.18 21.64
N MET A 488 9.81 -12.98 21.49
CA MET A 488 10.53 -11.85 20.86
C MET A 488 10.32 -10.56 21.63
N SER A 489 11.25 -9.62 21.50
CA SER A 489 11.01 -8.22 21.84
C SER A 489 10.29 -7.56 20.66
N LEU A 490 9.00 -7.28 20.86
CA LEU A 490 8.15 -6.71 19.82
C LEU A 490 8.59 -5.28 19.48
N GLN A 491 8.77 -4.99 18.21
CA GLN A 491 9.11 -3.67 17.71
C GLN A 491 7.89 -2.98 17.11
N THR A 492 7.18 -3.70 16.23
CA THR A 492 5.95 -3.19 15.60
C THR A 492 4.89 -4.27 15.50
N LEU A 493 3.62 -3.83 15.54
CA LEU A 493 2.46 -4.54 15.02
C LEU A 493 1.84 -3.67 13.94
N ASP A 494 1.57 -4.23 12.78
CA ASP A 494 1.01 -3.51 11.64
C ASP A 494 1.80 -2.22 11.31
N ASN A 495 3.12 -2.31 11.35
CA ASN A 495 4.05 -1.18 11.18
C ASN A 495 3.89 -0.02 12.19
N LEU A 496 3.05 -0.20 13.22
CA LEU A 496 2.93 0.76 14.33
C LEU A 496 3.92 0.39 15.44
N PRO A 497 4.56 1.37 16.08
CA PRO A 497 5.44 1.11 17.22
C PRO A 497 4.72 0.33 18.32
N ALA A 498 5.34 -0.69 18.87
CA ALA A 498 4.74 -1.56 19.90
C ALA A 498 4.24 -0.77 21.15
N MET A 499 4.85 0.36 21.43
CA MET A 499 4.45 1.27 22.53
C MET A 499 3.11 2.00 22.27
N ALA A 500 2.60 1.99 21.04
CA ALA A 500 1.30 2.57 20.72
C ALA A 500 0.11 1.72 21.23
N PHE A 501 0.37 0.47 21.63
CA PHE A 501 -0.66 -0.49 21.99
C PHE A 501 -0.85 -0.59 23.50
N THR A 502 -2.12 -0.68 23.91
CA THR A 502 -2.51 -0.95 25.28
C THR A 502 -2.92 -2.41 25.42
N PHE A 503 -2.00 -3.27 25.81
CA PHE A 503 -2.22 -4.72 25.88
C PHE A 503 -3.02 -5.19 27.10
N ALA A 504 -3.47 -4.30 27.96
CA ALA A 504 -4.26 -4.68 29.13
C ALA A 504 -5.52 -5.48 28.76
N GLY A 505 -5.69 -6.63 29.38
CA GLY A 505 -6.82 -7.54 29.15
C GLY A 505 -6.64 -8.53 27.99
N THR A 506 -5.49 -8.57 27.32
CA THR A 506 -5.21 -9.55 26.25
C THR A 506 -4.99 -10.97 26.80
N GLY A 507 -4.50 -11.11 28.03
CA GLY A 507 -4.30 -12.38 28.71
C GLY A 507 -5.49 -12.82 29.57
N VAL A 508 -5.49 -14.09 29.97
CA VAL A 508 -6.48 -14.65 30.90
C VAL A 508 -6.47 -13.98 32.29
N SER A 509 -5.39 -13.25 32.58
CA SER A 509 -5.22 -12.41 33.77
C SER A 509 -4.21 -11.30 33.46
N SER A 510 -4.19 -10.25 34.27
CA SER A 510 -3.26 -9.10 34.05
C SER A 510 -1.79 -9.48 34.10
N GLY A 511 -1.42 -10.61 34.70
CA GLY A 511 -0.05 -11.14 34.68
C GLY A 511 0.29 -11.92 33.41
N GLN A 512 -0.69 -12.18 32.54
CA GLN A 512 -0.56 -12.87 31.26
C GLN A 512 -0.87 -11.96 30.08
N ASP A 513 -1.10 -10.67 30.34
CA ASP A 513 -1.26 -9.70 29.27
C ASP A 513 0.02 -9.64 28.41
N ALA A 514 -0.15 -9.48 27.11
CA ALA A 514 0.96 -9.32 26.18
C ALA A 514 1.90 -8.19 26.62
N THR A 515 3.19 -8.41 26.47
CA THR A 515 4.21 -7.40 26.80
C THR A 515 5.18 -7.20 25.65
N VAL A 516 5.63 -5.97 25.47
CA VAL A 516 6.58 -5.62 24.40
C VAL A 516 7.89 -6.40 24.51
N SER A 517 8.37 -6.67 25.73
CA SER A 517 9.68 -7.32 25.96
C SER A 517 9.68 -8.84 25.78
N THR A 518 8.52 -9.47 25.92
CA THR A 518 8.36 -10.94 25.91
C THR A 518 7.13 -11.38 25.12
N TYR A 519 6.90 -10.73 23.99
CA TYR A 519 5.79 -11.06 23.10
C TYR A 519 5.94 -12.46 22.54
N THR A 520 4.89 -13.26 22.64
CA THR A 520 4.92 -14.68 22.27
C THR A 520 4.19 -14.94 20.97
N VAL A 521 4.83 -15.69 20.08
CA VAL A 521 4.30 -16.05 18.77
C VAL A 521 4.22 -17.55 18.63
N GLY A 522 3.01 -18.08 18.43
CA GLY A 522 2.77 -19.48 18.12
C GLY A 522 3.13 -19.78 16.66
N VAL A 523 4.05 -20.70 16.47
CA VAL A 523 4.50 -21.13 15.14
C VAL A 523 4.05 -22.56 14.93
N PRO A 524 3.12 -22.83 13.99
CA PRO A 524 2.61 -24.17 13.74
C PRO A 524 3.73 -25.11 13.26
N SER A 525 3.61 -26.40 13.53
CA SER A 525 4.63 -27.40 13.20
C SER A 525 4.93 -27.50 11.70
N ALA A 526 4.02 -27.04 10.84
CA ALA A 526 4.22 -26.97 9.39
C ALA A 526 5.20 -25.86 8.97
N LEU A 527 5.44 -24.88 9.85
CA LEU A 527 6.34 -23.76 9.58
C LEU A 527 7.72 -24.07 10.18
N SER A 528 8.74 -24.08 9.33
CA SER A 528 10.10 -24.31 9.78
C SER A 528 10.70 -23.03 10.36
N ILE A 529 11.19 -23.09 11.60
CA ILE A 529 11.92 -21.99 12.22
C ILE A 529 13.40 -22.14 11.85
N PRO A 530 14.03 -21.17 11.14
CA PRO A 530 15.45 -21.23 10.84
C PRO A 530 16.28 -21.11 12.13
N SER A 531 17.58 -21.43 12.04
CA SER A 531 18.50 -21.15 13.13
C SER A 531 18.69 -19.64 13.26
N LEU A 532 18.26 -19.07 14.39
CA LEU A 532 18.29 -17.64 14.68
C LEU A 532 19.22 -17.35 15.85
N GLY A 533 20.06 -16.33 15.72
CA GLY A 533 20.80 -15.76 16.85
C GLY A 533 19.86 -14.90 17.72
N MET A 534 20.17 -14.82 19.01
CA MET A 534 19.46 -13.87 19.90
C MET A 534 19.58 -12.45 19.35
N GLY A 535 18.48 -11.70 19.34
CA GLY A 535 18.43 -10.36 18.77
C GLY A 535 18.27 -10.32 17.25
N ALA A 536 18.20 -11.45 16.55
CA ALA A 536 17.95 -11.48 15.12
C ALA A 536 16.60 -10.84 14.80
N PRO A 537 16.51 -9.91 13.82
CA PRO A 537 15.25 -9.32 13.41
C PRO A 537 14.42 -10.35 12.66
N ILE A 538 13.21 -10.57 13.15
CA ILE A 538 12.24 -11.50 12.56
C ILE A 538 10.87 -10.84 12.43
N ALA A 539 10.16 -11.18 11.38
CA ALA A 539 8.77 -10.80 11.25
C ALA A 539 7.88 -12.03 11.10
N PHE A 540 6.67 -11.88 11.58
CA PHE A 540 5.59 -12.83 11.42
C PHE A 540 4.42 -12.15 10.75
N ARG A 541 3.65 -12.89 9.97
CA ARG A 541 2.34 -12.48 9.50
C ARG A 541 1.32 -13.49 9.99
N GLY A 542 0.21 -13.02 10.53
CA GLY A 542 -0.80 -13.89 11.11
C GLY A 542 -1.88 -13.09 11.83
N PHE A 543 -2.43 -13.67 12.88
CA PHE A 543 -3.50 -13.07 13.65
C PHE A 543 -3.12 -12.94 15.12
N VAL A 544 -3.60 -11.88 15.73
CA VAL A 544 -3.47 -11.72 17.20
C VAL A 544 -4.41 -12.72 17.86
N SER A 545 -3.97 -13.34 18.95
CA SER A 545 -4.81 -14.28 19.69
C SER A 545 -6.06 -13.59 20.26
N PRO A 546 -7.18 -14.33 20.41
CA PRO A 546 -8.42 -13.76 20.92
C PRO A 546 -8.23 -13.03 22.25
N PHE A 547 -8.94 -11.91 22.40
CA PHE A 547 -8.83 -11.06 23.60
C PHE A 547 -9.18 -11.83 24.88
N GLY A 548 -8.31 -11.75 25.87
CA GLY A 548 -8.49 -12.44 27.15
C GLY A 548 -8.10 -13.91 27.14
N THR A 549 -7.35 -14.39 26.15
CA THR A 549 -7.02 -15.82 26.04
C THR A 549 -5.53 -16.13 26.13
N ALA A 550 -4.63 -15.16 25.90
CA ALA A 550 -3.19 -15.41 25.98
C ALA A 550 -2.81 -15.95 27.37
N ASP A 551 -2.11 -17.09 27.41
CA ASP A 551 -1.71 -17.77 28.64
C ASP A 551 -0.36 -18.46 28.47
N GLY A 552 0.68 -17.82 28.96
CA GLY A 552 2.05 -18.33 28.98
C GLY A 552 2.29 -19.46 29.99
N THR A 553 1.30 -19.78 30.84
CA THR A 553 1.41 -20.81 31.89
C THR A 553 0.66 -22.11 31.58
N SER A 554 -0.22 -22.07 30.57
CA SER A 554 -0.97 -23.27 30.13
C SER A 554 -0.05 -24.27 29.41
N THR A 555 -0.54 -25.51 29.25
CA THR A 555 0.14 -26.53 28.45
C THR A 555 -0.90 -27.20 27.53
N PRO A 556 -0.86 -26.93 26.19
CA PRO A 556 0.04 -26.04 25.46
C PRO A 556 -0.15 -24.56 25.84
N ILE A 557 0.93 -23.77 25.69
CA ILE A 557 0.90 -22.32 25.85
C ILE A 557 -0.06 -21.72 24.82
N VAL A 558 -0.90 -20.76 25.22
CA VAL A 558 -1.67 -19.91 24.32
C VAL A 558 -0.86 -18.61 24.08
N PRO A 559 -0.25 -18.45 22.91
CA PRO A 559 0.61 -17.31 22.61
C PRO A 559 -0.20 -16.02 22.41
N ASP A 560 0.48 -14.88 22.33
CA ASP A 560 -0.15 -13.58 22.02
C ASP A 560 -0.53 -13.47 20.54
N PHE A 561 0.14 -14.22 19.67
CA PHE A 561 0.00 -14.15 18.22
C PHE A 561 0.10 -15.53 17.59
N ALA A 562 -0.71 -15.81 16.57
CA ALA A 562 -0.68 -17.04 15.79
C ALA A 562 -0.09 -16.76 14.40
N ALA A 563 1.09 -17.30 14.12
CA ALA A 563 1.80 -17.07 12.86
C ALA A 563 1.28 -17.95 11.72
N LEU A 564 1.09 -17.35 10.55
CA LEU A 564 0.90 -18.02 9.27
C LEU A 564 2.21 -18.08 8.48
N THR A 565 3.06 -17.07 8.60
CA THR A 565 4.38 -17.00 7.94
C THR A 565 5.42 -16.43 8.89
N LEU A 566 6.68 -16.78 8.63
CA LEU A 566 7.86 -16.27 9.33
C LEU A 566 8.87 -15.76 8.30
N ILE A 567 9.43 -14.58 8.53
CA ILE A 567 10.45 -13.98 7.68
C ILE A 567 11.67 -13.68 8.57
N ASN A 568 12.82 -14.23 8.18
CA ASN A 568 14.10 -13.95 8.84
C ASN A 568 14.81 -12.80 8.11
N TYR A 569 14.99 -11.69 8.79
CA TYR A 569 15.72 -10.53 8.26
C TYR A 569 17.19 -10.48 8.65
N SER A 570 17.75 -11.53 9.28
CA SER A 570 19.17 -11.61 9.59
C SER A 570 20.01 -11.45 8.32
N GLY A 571 20.92 -10.50 8.30
CA GLY A 571 21.76 -10.20 7.14
C GLY A 571 21.06 -9.52 5.96
N THR A 572 19.81 -9.09 6.14
CA THR A 572 19.12 -8.26 5.14
C THR A 572 19.62 -6.83 5.23
N ASN A 573 19.87 -6.20 4.08
CA ASN A 573 20.22 -4.78 4.06
C ASN A 573 19.08 -3.94 4.58
N ALA A 574 19.40 -3.11 5.55
CA ALA A 574 18.50 -2.08 6.03
C ALA A 574 18.73 -0.76 5.28
N GLN A 575 17.74 0.09 5.34
CA GLN A 575 17.78 1.44 4.80
C GLN A 575 17.47 2.43 5.91
N LEU A 576 18.38 3.35 6.17
CA LEU A 576 18.23 4.44 7.13
C LEU A 576 18.01 5.75 6.40
N LEU A 577 17.00 6.50 6.80
CA LEU A 577 16.75 7.87 6.38
C LEU A 577 16.51 8.72 7.61
N LEU A 578 17.29 9.79 7.77
CA LEU A 578 17.11 10.79 8.82
C LEU A 578 17.01 12.18 8.23
N GLY A 579 16.22 13.04 8.89
CA GLY A 579 16.09 14.39 8.48
C GLY A 579 15.76 15.40 9.56
N TRP A 580 16.34 16.61 9.42
CA TRP A 580 16.15 17.72 10.31
C TRP A 580 15.68 18.99 9.58
N MET A 581 14.94 19.87 10.30
CA MET A 581 14.47 21.15 9.74
C MET A 581 15.62 22.04 9.26
N PRO A 582 15.43 22.75 8.17
CA PRO A 582 16.23 23.95 7.93
C PRO A 582 16.11 24.94 9.12
N PRO A 583 17.20 25.52 9.58
CA PRO A 583 18.53 25.45 8.98
C PRO A 583 19.30 24.12 9.21
N GLY A 584 18.72 23.08 9.77
CA GLY A 584 19.38 21.83 10.14
C GLY A 584 19.83 21.85 11.63
N VAL A 585 20.62 20.86 12.01
CA VAL A 585 21.18 20.77 13.35
C VAL A 585 22.70 20.82 13.28
N PRO A 586 23.35 21.54 14.18
CA PRO A 586 24.80 21.49 14.30
C PRO A 586 25.19 20.10 14.85
N ASP A 587 26.23 19.52 14.33
CA ASP A 587 26.77 18.19 14.67
C ASP A 587 25.87 17.30 15.56
N PRO A 588 24.94 16.52 14.98
CA PRO A 588 24.03 15.69 15.76
C PRO A 588 24.68 14.38 16.22
N PHE A 589 25.96 14.15 15.91
CA PHE A 589 26.64 12.89 16.11
C PHE A 589 27.43 12.87 17.41
N SER A 590 27.36 11.77 18.13
CA SER A 590 28.06 11.63 19.39
C SER A 590 29.52 11.21 19.17
N GLY A 591 30.44 12.06 19.61
CA GLY A 591 31.88 11.73 19.61
C GLY A 591 32.53 11.69 18.22
N LEU A 592 31.94 12.36 17.22
CA LEU A 592 32.57 12.49 15.91
C LEU A 592 33.91 13.25 16.02
N SER A 593 34.94 12.72 15.40
CA SER A 593 36.31 13.25 15.39
C SER A 593 36.98 12.97 14.05
N SER A 594 38.13 13.62 13.80
CA SER A 594 38.93 13.37 12.58
C SER A 594 39.49 11.95 12.45
N SER A 595 39.43 11.14 13.52
CA SER A 595 39.87 9.77 13.53
C SER A 595 38.73 8.76 13.71
N SER A 596 37.49 9.20 13.64
CA SER A 596 36.34 8.31 13.79
C SER A 596 36.25 7.29 12.65
N THR A 597 36.02 6.04 13.00
CA THR A 597 35.75 4.93 12.06
C THR A 597 34.29 4.50 12.10
N THR A 598 33.56 4.98 13.09
CA THR A 598 32.13 4.77 13.29
C THR A 598 31.44 6.09 13.57
N LEU A 599 30.14 6.15 13.27
CA LEU A 599 29.28 7.28 13.56
C LEU A 599 28.19 6.86 14.54
N VAL A 600 28.13 7.49 15.69
CA VAL A 600 27.17 7.15 16.74
C VAL A 600 26.08 8.20 16.81
N MET A 601 24.84 7.77 16.77
CA MET A 601 23.65 8.60 16.98
C MET A 601 22.94 8.14 18.24
N THR A 602 22.78 9.02 19.18
CA THR A 602 22.03 8.73 20.42
C THR A 602 20.54 8.63 20.13
N GLN A 603 19.80 8.00 21.05
CA GLN A 603 18.34 7.98 20.93
C GLN A 603 17.74 9.40 20.84
N SER A 604 18.31 10.36 21.59
CA SER A 604 17.86 11.75 21.52
C SER A 604 18.13 12.38 20.15
N THR A 605 19.22 12.02 19.48
CA THR A 605 19.51 12.44 18.11
C THR A 605 18.47 11.87 17.16
N LEU A 606 18.21 10.57 17.24
CA LEU A 606 17.20 9.91 16.39
C LEU A 606 15.80 10.48 16.63
N ALA A 607 15.45 10.75 17.89
CA ALA A 607 14.17 11.36 18.26
C ALA A 607 14.04 12.84 17.86
N SER A 608 15.16 13.56 17.67
CA SER A 608 15.16 14.94 17.20
C SER A 608 14.98 15.05 15.69
N ALA A 609 15.21 13.96 14.97
CA ALA A 609 14.95 13.91 13.54
C ALA A 609 13.45 14.00 13.30
N VAL A 610 13.07 14.92 12.46
CA VAL A 610 11.66 15.10 12.10
C VAL A 610 11.20 14.05 11.12
N TRP A 611 12.15 13.59 10.33
CA TRP A 611 11.99 12.42 9.49
C TRP A 611 12.95 11.35 9.97
N TYR A 612 12.40 10.25 10.47
CA TYR A 612 13.14 9.08 10.86
C TYR A 612 12.55 7.86 10.17
N ARG A 613 13.40 7.06 9.54
CA ARG A 613 13.02 5.78 9.01
C ARG A 613 14.22 4.83 8.99
N LEU A 614 14.10 3.73 9.67
CA LEU A 614 14.99 2.58 9.55
C LEU A 614 14.15 1.38 9.09
N ARG A 615 14.45 0.83 7.93
CA ARG A 615 13.68 -0.26 7.33
C ARG A 615 14.51 -1.51 7.11
N LEU A 616 13.85 -2.66 7.33
CA LEU A 616 14.29 -3.99 6.92
C LEU A 616 13.25 -4.54 5.92
N GLY A 617 13.52 -4.42 4.62
CA GLY A 617 12.50 -4.71 3.62
C GLY A 617 11.27 -3.81 3.83
N PRO A 618 10.05 -4.38 3.91
CA PRO A 618 8.84 -3.60 4.15
C PRO A 618 8.67 -3.15 5.61
N GLU A 619 9.40 -3.74 6.55
CA GLU A 619 9.21 -3.53 7.97
C GLU A 619 10.00 -2.31 8.48
N SER A 620 9.39 -1.49 9.34
CA SER A 620 10.02 -0.32 9.96
C SER A 620 10.47 -0.62 11.38
N ILE A 621 11.66 -0.15 11.77
CA ILE A 621 12.18 -0.21 13.13
C ILE A 621 12.01 1.18 13.76
N PRO A 622 11.16 1.37 14.76
CA PRO A 622 10.96 2.67 15.38
C PRO A 622 12.18 3.18 16.14
N ALA A 623 12.45 4.50 16.11
CA ALA A 623 13.55 5.10 16.86
C ALA A 623 13.44 4.87 18.37
N SER A 624 12.22 4.75 18.89
CA SER A 624 11.94 4.47 20.31
C SER A 624 12.47 3.13 20.80
N THR A 625 12.71 2.18 19.90
CA THR A 625 13.25 0.85 20.23
C THR A 625 14.77 0.84 20.29
N LEU A 626 15.44 1.85 19.72
CA LEU A 626 16.89 2.01 19.72
C LEU A 626 17.36 2.74 20.97
N THR A 627 17.14 2.14 22.15
CA THR A 627 17.42 2.78 23.44
C THR A 627 18.91 3.12 23.65
N SER A 628 19.81 2.36 23.04
CA SER A 628 21.27 2.64 23.02
C SER A 628 21.69 3.58 21.88
N GLY A 629 20.73 4.03 21.05
CA GLY A 629 21.02 4.74 19.82
C GLY A 629 21.33 3.81 18.65
N LEU A 630 21.91 4.35 17.57
CA LEU A 630 22.31 3.63 16.36
C LEU A 630 23.75 3.96 16.01
N THR A 631 24.54 2.93 15.73
CA THR A 631 25.92 3.06 15.26
C THR A 631 25.99 2.74 13.77
N LEU A 632 26.63 3.59 12.98
CA LEU A 632 27.02 3.29 11.61
C LEU A 632 28.50 2.90 11.59
N ALA A 633 28.82 1.77 10.99
CA ALA A 633 30.17 1.28 10.79
C ALA A 633 30.37 0.91 9.31
N ALA A 634 31.62 0.86 8.83
CA ALA A 634 31.88 0.44 7.46
C ALA A 634 31.51 -1.04 7.25
N ASP A 635 30.78 -1.37 6.19
CA ASP A 635 30.67 -2.77 5.76
C ASP A 635 31.96 -3.21 5.07
N THR A 636 32.74 -3.99 5.80
CA THR A 636 34.05 -4.53 5.29
C THR A 636 33.83 -5.67 4.29
N SER A 637 32.64 -6.19 4.15
CA SER A 637 32.29 -7.27 3.22
C SER A 637 31.73 -6.77 1.90
N ALA A 638 31.36 -5.48 1.83
CA ALA A 638 30.76 -4.88 0.65
C ALA A 638 31.76 -4.85 -0.52
N THR A 639 31.33 -5.35 -1.68
CA THR A 639 32.12 -5.29 -2.92
C THR A 639 32.02 -3.96 -3.65
N MET A 640 30.97 -3.18 -3.36
CA MET A 640 30.76 -1.84 -3.88
C MET A 640 30.33 -0.91 -2.75
N THR A 641 30.97 0.22 -2.64
CA THR A 641 30.66 1.22 -1.62
C THR A 641 30.46 2.59 -2.26
N GLN A 642 29.57 3.40 -1.68
CA GLN A 642 29.32 4.75 -2.14
C GLN A 642 29.14 5.70 -0.95
N PHE A 643 30.07 6.62 -0.79
CA PHE A 643 30.09 7.57 0.32
C PHE A 643 30.18 8.99 -0.21
N ALA A 644 29.27 9.88 0.23
CA ALA A 644 29.23 11.25 -0.28
C ALA A 644 28.74 12.26 0.76
N ILE A 645 29.16 13.51 0.61
CA ILE A 645 28.61 14.70 1.26
C ILE A 645 28.03 15.59 0.16
N VAL A 646 26.82 16.05 0.36
CA VAL A 646 26.12 16.97 -0.54
C VAL A 646 26.01 18.33 0.17
N HIS A 647 26.61 19.33 -0.44
CA HIS A 647 26.52 20.73 -0.02
C HIS A 647 25.39 21.40 -0.76
N LEU A 648 24.25 21.64 -0.09
CA LEU A 648 23.01 22.01 -0.76
C LEU A 648 23.06 23.44 -1.34
N SER A 649 23.76 24.37 -0.70
CA SER A 649 23.83 25.76 -1.19
C SER A 649 24.74 25.92 -2.42
N SER A 650 25.87 25.19 -2.41
CA SER A 650 26.84 25.20 -3.52
C SER A 650 26.51 24.20 -4.60
N GLN A 651 25.55 23.28 -4.35
CA GLN A 651 25.21 22.16 -5.23
C GLN A 651 26.42 21.24 -5.56
N MET A 652 27.36 21.16 -4.63
CA MET A 652 28.53 20.30 -4.76
C MET A 652 28.28 18.94 -4.12
N ILE A 653 28.82 17.90 -4.74
CA ILE A 653 28.81 16.54 -4.23
C ILE A 653 30.25 16.08 -4.13
N ASP A 654 30.71 15.82 -2.91
CA ASP A 654 32.02 15.26 -2.65
C ASP A 654 31.92 13.77 -2.35
N THR A 655 32.67 12.96 -3.10
CA THR A 655 32.64 11.49 -2.96
C THR A 655 33.90 10.97 -2.30
N TYR A 656 33.75 9.91 -1.51
CA TYR A 656 34.83 9.35 -0.71
C TYR A 656 35.02 7.87 -0.96
N SER A 657 36.27 7.40 -0.93
CA SER A 657 36.63 6.01 -1.19
C SER A 657 36.38 5.06 -0.01
N SER A 658 36.13 5.60 1.17
CA SER A 658 35.84 4.81 2.38
C SER A 658 34.98 5.58 3.36
N PHE A 659 34.28 4.84 4.23
CA PHE A 659 33.47 5.44 5.29
C PHE A 659 34.30 6.29 6.26
N GLY A 660 35.52 5.83 6.62
CA GLY A 660 36.41 6.62 7.45
C GLY A 660 36.87 7.95 6.81
N ALA A 661 37.13 7.94 5.49
CA ALA A 661 37.44 9.16 4.75
C ALA A 661 36.23 10.12 4.74
N LEU A 662 35.01 9.61 4.54
CA LEU A 662 33.77 10.38 4.66
C LEU A 662 33.64 11.02 6.06
N LEU A 663 33.84 10.25 7.14
CA LEU A 663 33.72 10.78 8.51
C LEU A 663 34.80 11.83 8.83
N THR A 664 36.01 11.68 8.32
CA THR A 664 37.07 12.68 8.46
C THR A 664 36.67 13.99 7.77
N ALA A 665 36.13 13.91 6.57
CA ALA A 665 35.64 15.10 5.84
C ALA A 665 34.42 15.72 6.53
N LEU A 666 33.44 14.91 6.91
CA LEU A 666 32.28 15.37 7.65
C LEU A 666 32.65 16.13 8.95
N TYR A 667 33.65 15.59 9.68
CA TYR A 667 34.16 16.29 10.86
C TYR A 667 34.80 17.65 10.51
N ALA A 668 35.59 17.70 9.43
CA ALA A 668 36.21 18.93 8.99
C ALA A 668 35.19 19.99 8.55
N ASP A 669 34.12 19.58 7.86
CA ASP A 669 33.04 20.46 7.44
C ASP A 669 32.27 21.00 8.64
N LEU A 670 31.91 20.14 9.58
CA LEU A 670 31.17 20.53 10.79
C LEU A 670 32.02 21.33 11.81
N ASN A 671 33.34 21.29 11.69
CA ASN A 671 34.29 22.00 12.58
C ASN A 671 35.27 22.84 11.76
N PRO A 672 34.83 23.82 10.97
CA PRO A 672 35.75 24.61 10.16
C PRO A 672 36.62 25.51 11.05
N SER A 673 37.88 25.66 10.68
CA SER A 673 38.81 26.55 11.39
C SER A 673 38.47 28.05 11.21
N MET A 674 37.72 28.38 10.18
CA MET A 674 37.22 29.73 9.87
C MET A 674 35.86 29.65 9.18
N GLY A 675 34.98 30.63 9.45
CA GLY A 675 33.64 30.66 8.87
C GLY A 675 32.58 30.10 9.80
N THR A 676 31.36 30.01 9.29
CA THR A 676 30.24 29.38 9.98
C THR A 676 30.19 27.93 9.62
N ALA A 677 30.09 27.05 10.60
CA ALA A 677 29.93 25.63 10.36
C ALA A 677 28.59 25.35 9.67
N PRO A 678 28.56 24.51 8.65
CA PRO A 678 27.30 24.04 8.09
C PRO A 678 26.54 23.19 9.11
N THR A 679 25.26 23.02 8.89
CA THR A 679 24.42 22.14 9.70
C THR A 679 24.02 20.90 8.91
N VAL A 680 23.76 19.82 9.62
CA VAL A 680 23.27 18.58 9.00
C VAL A 680 21.78 18.70 8.77
N LEU A 681 21.36 18.54 7.53
CA LEU A 681 19.97 18.48 7.12
C LEU A 681 19.53 17.04 6.96
N GLY A 682 20.45 16.13 6.65
CA GLY A 682 20.09 14.76 6.46
C GLY A 682 21.16 13.73 6.32
N LEU A 683 20.71 12.48 6.51
CA LEU A 683 21.51 11.28 6.37
C LEU A 683 20.69 10.18 5.71
N PHE A 684 21.26 9.61 4.66
CA PHE A 684 20.83 8.34 4.10
C PHE A 684 21.95 7.32 4.25
N ALA A 685 21.60 6.09 4.64
CA ALA A 685 22.56 4.99 4.71
C ALA A 685 21.89 3.64 4.39
N THR A 686 22.64 2.74 3.78
CA THR A 686 22.20 1.34 3.53
C THR A 686 23.26 0.36 3.95
N GLY A 687 22.86 -0.86 4.27
CA GLY A 687 23.74 -1.97 4.57
C GLY A 687 23.11 -2.98 5.55
N PRO A 688 23.81 -4.07 5.86
CA PRO A 688 23.38 -5.04 6.85
C PRO A 688 23.14 -4.42 8.23
N TYR A 689 22.00 -4.75 8.84
CA TYR A 689 21.65 -4.28 10.19
C TYR A 689 21.84 -5.39 11.23
N ASP A 690 22.63 -5.12 12.24
CA ASP A 690 22.77 -5.94 13.46
C ASP A 690 21.96 -5.31 14.59
N SER A 691 20.84 -5.93 14.91
CA SER A 691 19.96 -5.47 15.99
C SER A 691 20.55 -5.69 17.38
N SER A 692 21.45 -6.66 17.55
CA SER A 692 22.08 -6.96 18.85
C SER A 692 23.01 -5.84 19.30
N GLY A 693 23.71 -5.23 18.35
CA GLY A 693 24.58 -4.08 18.56
C GLY A 693 23.92 -2.72 18.27
N SER A 694 22.68 -2.70 17.76
CA SER A 694 22.09 -1.51 17.15
C SER A 694 23.04 -0.86 16.16
N GLU A 695 23.62 -1.68 15.27
CA GLU A 695 24.65 -1.29 14.29
C GLU A 695 24.14 -1.48 12.87
N LEU A 696 24.36 -0.49 12.02
CA LEU A 696 24.19 -0.57 10.58
C LEU A 696 25.57 -0.56 9.91
N SER A 697 25.95 -1.70 9.33
CA SER A 697 27.18 -1.83 8.57
C SER A 697 26.97 -1.24 7.17
N VAL A 698 27.48 -0.02 6.94
CA VAL A 698 27.12 0.77 5.77
C VAL A 698 27.95 0.44 4.54
N ASP A 699 27.30 0.11 3.46
CA ASP A 699 27.84 0.06 2.09
C ASP A 699 27.65 1.39 1.35
N ARG A 700 26.64 2.16 1.77
CA ARG A 700 26.37 3.52 1.26
C ARG A 700 26.06 4.46 2.41
N ALA A 701 26.59 5.67 2.35
CA ALA A 701 26.20 6.76 3.22
C ALA A 701 26.30 8.08 2.49
N LEU A 702 25.26 8.90 2.65
CA LEU A 702 25.16 10.22 2.04
C LEU A 702 24.68 11.23 3.11
N PHE A 703 25.43 12.30 3.29
CA PHE A 703 25.07 13.41 4.18
C PHE A 703 24.68 14.62 3.38
N ALA A 704 23.61 15.30 3.80
CA ALA A 704 23.20 16.58 3.26
C ALA A 704 23.52 17.69 4.27
N LEU A 705 24.31 18.66 3.86
CA LEU A 705 24.70 19.80 4.66
C LEU A 705 24.10 21.10 4.11
N SER A 706 23.70 22.02 5.01
CA SER A 706 23.41 23.39 4.67
C SER A 706 24.71 24.19 4.79
N ASP A 707 25.17 24.83 3.74
CA ASP A 707 26.35 25.72 3.78
C ASP A 707 25.98 27.09 4.33
#